data_a3cb941ce1284502db3631a01278b1de
#
_entry.id   a3cb941ce1284502db3631a01278b1de
#
_cell.length_a   1.000
_cell.length_b   1.000
_cell.length_c   1.000
_cell.angle_alpha   90.00
_cell.angle_beta   90.00
_cell.angle_gamma   90.00
#
_symmetry.space_group_name_H-M   'P 1'
#
loop_
_entity.id
_entity.type
_entity.pdbx_description
1 polymer ?
#
loop_
_entity_poly.entity_id
_entity_poly.type
_entity_poly.pdbx_seq_one_letter_code
_entity_poly.pdbx_strand_id
1 'polypeptide(L)'
;MKRIAYRFFLIVLLSVLAVEVFPVSAQEGSWFDEGNYDEEWLDKNFDNDVMIISTPEEFAAFGEYMTRSLWNYPNKTVRLAADMDMSAHIWETPSIKNYFRGVFDGDGHKISGLTIVPHMGGGGYSDDYFYVLSGLFGSVRGTSEIRNLELDETCRIACAKEYDFFFGDLEFQIGTIAASAIGDVRFSHCVNRADVVFTPWLQKTDSHEMVCSVSGLVAHADGATIDHCSNDGEIIVDIGEHSDLTDVWVSGLVGRSRSVYEKGGSLISSVNEGNISVSNAKGDIFVGGLSSNYTFRIDSCENHSVVKVNAREGSAYVGGVSSASMGITYSFNRDSVICESDGFEVQVGGVCSYSFYNSSQTDSLYTCGNEGEIEVKSNGSMLSVGGVMGQNTDCPVVDCWNRGGLKIESSAPRSSSRWNAIYAGGLVGYCEEPVYNSYNRGNISLIDAHIDVEGSSQGSVGGLVGKAYKLLWNSYSTGDVYSDVASVKVCRLSESNVHSCYYNSDAVVEGTEVGENGIAYSTAEMQSAGSGFLDALNNAVKGDAVCRNWEYFPGENDGYPVHIDRIVDGVDSPADHSVGRVYAANGRLFVQSDRSMQLSVYKVTGQIVKIMNVVEGLNTDYLPCGVYVVVQKRHAVTAGNK
;
A
#
# COMPACT_ATOMS: atom_id res chain seq x y z
N MET A 1 25.80 11.84 -33.36
CA MET A 1 25.72 10.71 -32.41
C MET A 1 26.65 10.85 -31.18
N LYS A 2 27.87 11.39 -31.22
CA LYS A 2 28.73 11.53 -30.01
C LYS A 2 28.37 12.67 -29.04
N ARG A 3 27.53 13.63 -29.41
CA ARG A 3 27.12 14.75 -28.54
C ARG A 3 25.80 14.51 -27.76
N ILE A 4 25.07 13.48 -28.12
CA ILE A 4 23.81 13.09 -27.40
C ILE A 4 24.14 12.11 -26.27
N ALA A 5 25.13 11.23 -26.46
CA ALA A 5 25.59 10.32 -25.42
C ALA A 5 26.22 11.02 -24.20
N TYR A 6 26.87 12.20 -24.42
CA TYR A 6 27.48 12.95 -23.31
C TYR A 6 26.48 13.71 -22.44
N ARG A 7 25.31 14.07 -22.98
CA ARG A 7 24.25 14.70 -22.19
C ARG A 7 23.43 13.71 -21.38
N PHE A 8 23.25 12.49 -21.86
CA PHE A 8 22.61 11.42 -21.10
C PHE A 8 23.51 10.90 -19.96
N PHE A 9 24.82 10.84 -20.18
CA PHE A 9 25.76 10.43 -19.14
C PHE A 9 25.93 11.50 -18.04
N LEU A 10 25.73 12.77 -18.34
CA LEU A 10 25.82 13.85 -17.35
C LEU A 10 24.53 13.98 -16.52
N ILE A 11 23.38 13.60 -17.04
CA ILE A 11 22.10 13.60 -16.31
C ILE A 11 22.01 12.38 -15.38
N VAL A 12 22.54 11.23 -15.79
CA VAL A 12 22.62 10.04 -14.93
C VAL A 12 23.70 10.19 -13.85
N LEU A 13 24.77 10.97 -14.11
CA LEU A 13 25.81 11.24 -13.09
C LEU A 13 25.42 12.33 -12.09
N LEU A 14 24.42 13.16 -12.40
CA LEU A 14 23.89 14.18 -11.48
C LEU A 14 22.74 13.69 -10.61
N SER A 15 22.12 12.54 -10.94
CA SER A 15 21.11 11.91 -10.08
C SER A 15 21.70 10.95 -9.03
N VAL A 16 23.00 10.67 -9.09
CA VAL A 16 23.71 9.79 -8.13
C VAL A 16 24.49 10.59 -7.07
N LEU A 17 24.49 11.95 -7.17
CA LEU A 17 25.30 12.82 -6.29
C LEU A 17 24.51 13.86 -5.51
N ALA A 18 23.23 13.61 -5.25
CA ALA A 18 22.45 14.44 -4.34
C ALA A 18 21.70 13.61 -3.30
N VAL A 19 22.35 12.63 -2.69
CA VAL A 19 22.14 12.44 -1.27
C VAL A 19 22.96 13.53 -0.62
N GLU A 20 22.39 14.72 -0.54
CA GLU A 20 22.84 15.68 0.44
C GLU A 20 22.68 14.98 1.79
N VAL A 21 23.77 14.47 2.32
CA VAL A 21 23.92 14.27 3.76
C VAL A 21 23.74 15.66 4.32
N PHE A 22 22.50 16.05 4.61
CA PHE A 22 22.22 17.30 5.25
C PHE A 22 23.03 17.30 6.54
N PRO A 23 23.96 18.25 6.72
CA PRO A 23 24.59 18.36 8.01
C PRO A 23 23.44 18.55 8.99
N VAL A 24 23.33 17.67 9.96
CA VAL A 24 22.55 17.92 11.17
C VAL A 24 23.10 19.27 11.65
N SER A 25 22.40 20.36 11.27
CA SER A 25 22.71 21.68 11.84
C SER A 25 22.60 21.45 13.34
N ALA A 26 23.68 21.71 14.06
CA ALA A 26 23.86 21.33 15.44
C ALA A 26 22.68 21.82 16.29
N GLN A 27 21.64 21.00 16.41
CA GLN A 27 20.72 21.06 17.52
C GLN A 27 21.57 20.56 18.70
N GLU A 28 21.98 21.47 19.56
CA GLU A 28 22.77 21.13 20.73
C GLU A 28 21.82 20.67 21.84
N GLY A 29 21.95 19.40 22.27
CA GLY A 29 21.20 18.84 23.39
C GLY A 29 19.85 18.19 23.01
N SER A 30 19.30 17.53 23.98
CA SER A 30 17.98 16.85 23.91
C SER A 30 16.88 17.73 24.48
N TRP A 31 15.66 17.60 23.96
CA TRP A 31 14.47 18.15 24.61
C TRP A 31 14.27 17.62 26.03
N PHE A 32 14.88 16.48 26.37
CA PHE A 32 14.77 15.85 27.70
C PHE A 32 15.90 16.23 28.66
N ASP A 33 16.79 17.15 28.26
CA ASP A 33 17.80 17.71 29.16
C ASP A 33 17.16 18.71 30.13
N GLU A 34 17.68 18.78 31.36
CA GLU A 34 17.24 19.69 32.40
C GLU A 34 17.28 21.15 31.91
N GLY A 35 16.16 21.84 32.00
CA GLY A 35 15.98 23.22 31.55
C GLY A 35 15.45 23.39 30.12
N ASN A 36 15.33 22.33 29.33
CA ASN A 36 14.73 22.36 27.98
C ASN A 36 13.23 22.03 27.97
N TYR A 37 12.67 21.62 29.09
CA TYR A 37 11.24 21.30 29.25
C TYR A 37 10.63 21.98 30.50
N ASP A 38 9.29 22.15 30.52
CA ASP A 38 8.57 22.70 31.68
C ASP A 38 8.43 21.64 32.78
N GLU A 39 9.33 21.64 33.76
CA GLU A 39 9.32 20.68 34.87
C GLU A 39 8.03 20.71 35.70
N GLU A 40 7.30 21.84 35.71
CA GLU A 40 6.07 22.00 36.49
C GLU A 40 4.81 21.58 35.71
N TRP A 41 4.91 21.34 34.40
CA TRP A 41 3.75 21.06 33.55
C TRP A 41 2.96 19.85 34.03
N LEU A 42 3.65 18.78 34.42
CA LEU A 42 3.00 17.57 34.91
C LEU A 42 2.23 17.82 36.20
N ASP A 43 2.86 18.48 37.18
CA ASP A 43 2.23 18.79 38.46
C ASP A 43 0.99 19.66 38.30
N LYS A 44 1.00 20.59 37.34
CA LYS A 44 -0.14 21.45 36.99
C LYS A 44 -1.29 20.69 36.32
N ASN A 45 -1.00 19.59 35.62
CA ASN A 45 -1.97 18.87 34.77
C ASN A 45 -2.33 17.48 35.29
N PHE A 46 -1.62 16.93 36.29
CA PHE A 46 -1.74 15.53 36.73
C PHE A 46 -3.17 15.13 37.13
N ASP A 47 -3.91 16.00 37.80
CA ASP A 47 -5.29 15.74 38.22
C ASP A 47 -6.35 16.01 37.14
N ASN A 48 -5.97 16.60 36.01
CA ASN A 48 -6.89 16.93 34.93
C ASN A 48 -7.21 15.69 34.07
N ASP A 49 -8.45 15.52 33.67
CA ASP A 49 -8.86 14.50 32.68
C ASP A 49 -8.33 14.83 31.28
N VAL A 50 -8.19 16.13 30.98
CA VAL A 50 -7.60 16.66 29.75
C VAL A 50 -6.37 17.49 30.12
N MET A 51 -5.21 17.02 29.69
CA MET A 51 -3.92 17.69 29.88
C MET A 51 -3.59 18.50 28.62
N ILE A 52 -3.41 19.81 28.78
CA ILE A 52 -3.19 20.72 27.66
C ILE A 52 -1.69 20.95 27.46
N ILE A 53 -1.28 20.95 26.18
CA ILE A 53 0.08 21.31 25.75
C ILE A 53 -0.04 22.54 24.84
N SER A 54 0.60 23.62 25.24
CA SER A 54 0.54 24.92 24.55
C SER A 54 1.90 25.42 24.05
N THR A 55 3.00 24.85 24.53
CA THR A 55 4.36 25.23 24.17
C THR A 55 5.25 24.03 23.88
N PRO A 56 6.36 24.21 23.12
CA PRO A 56 7.34 23.14 22.90
C PRO A 56 7.93 22.56 24.18
N GLU A 57 8.15 23.39 25.21
CA GLU A 57 8.70 22.95 26.51
C GLU A 57 7.68 22.09 27.26
N GLU A 58 6.39 22.38 27.19
CA GLU A 58 5.32 21.54 27.72
C GLU A 58 5.23 20.22 26.95
N PHE A 59 5.41 20.26 25.62
CA PHE A 59 5.45 19.05 24.81
C PHE A 59 6.68 18.19 25.17
N ALA A 60 7.81 18.81 25.38
CA ALA A 60 9.03 18.13 25.84
C ALA A 60 8.85 17.53 27.24
N ALA A 61 8.17 18.21 28.16
CA ALA A 61 7.83 17.68 29.48
C ALA A 61 6.96 16.41 29.39
N PHE A 62 5.99 16.40 28.48
CA PHE A 62 5.20 15.20 28.20
C PHE A 62 6.07 14.04 27.69
N GLY A 63 6.98 14.31 26.75
CA GLY A 63 7.91 13.30 26.20
C GLY A 63 8.87 12.78 27.25
N GLU A 64 9.46 13.66 28.04
CA GLU A 64 10.36 13.32 29.14
C GLU A 64 9.65 12.44 30.17
N TYR A 65 8.43 12.78 30.54
CA TYR A 65 7.62 12.00 31.46
C TYR A 65 7.35 10.57 30.94
N MET A 66 7.10 10.40 29.64
CA MET A 66 7.00 9.09 29.02
C MET A 66 8.29 8.27 29.13
N THR A 67 9.46 8.90 29.21
CA THR A 67 10.74 8.18 29.33
C THR A 67 11.05 7.69 30.76
N ARG A 68 10.61 8.40 31.78
CA ARG A 68 10.95 8.12 33.18
C ARG A 68 9.89 7.34 33.96
N SER A 69 8.63 7.39 33.54
CA SER A 69 7.53 6.92 34.37
C SER A 69 6.92 5.62 33.86
N LEU A 70 6.71 4.66 34.76
CA LEU A 70 5.86 3.50 34.54
C LEU A 70 4.35 3.87 34.49
N TRP A 71 4.03 5.16 34.53
CA TRP A 71 2.68 5.64 34.56
C TRP A 71 2.10 5.74 33.17
N ASN A 72 1.08 4.97 32.95
CA ASN A 72 0.20 5.11 31.83
C ASN A 72 -0.80 6.26 32.11
N TYR A 73 -1.27 6.92 31.08
CA TYR A 73 -2.37 7.88 31.15
C TYR A 73 -3.72 7.19 30.87
N PRO A 74 -4.10 6.10 31.57
CA PRO A 74 -5.32 5.40 31.27
C PRO A 74 -6.48 6.37 31.49
N ASN A 75 -7.31 6.52 30.46
CA ASN A 75 -8.50 7.41 30.45
C ASN A 75 -8.19 8.91 30.49
N LYS A 76 -6.95 9.36 30.25
CA LYS A 76 -6.62 10.77 30.09
C LYS A 76 -6.45 11.13 28.63
N THR A 77 -6.77 12.38 28.30
CA THR A 77 -6.50 12.97 27.00
C THR A 77 -5.37 13.99 27.14
N VAL A 78 -4.31 13.83 26.36
CA VAL A 78 -3.28 14.85 26.16
C VAL A 78 -3.61 15.56 24.84
N ARG A 79 -3.76 16.89 24.86
CA ARG A 79 -4.22 17.64 23.71
C ARG A 79 -3.33 18.84 23.42
N LEU A 80 -2.97 19.00 22.15
CA LEU A 80 -2.31 20.21 21.67
C LEU A 80 -3.30 21.38 21.65
N ALA A 81 -2.84 22.56 22.00
CA ALA A 81 -3.60 23.82 21.94
C ALA A 81 -2.95 24.84 21.00
N ALA A 82 -1.81 24.51 20.40
CA ALA A 82 -1.09 25.32 19.42
C ALA A 82 -0.20 24.43 18.54
N ASP A 83 0.27 24.98 17.44
CA ASP A 83 1.33 24.37 16.64
C ASP A 83 2.65 24.35 17.44
N MET A 84 3.43 23.27 17.28
CA MET A 84 4.67 23.05 18.03
C MET A 84 5.89 23.19 17.11
N ASP A 85 6.76 24.19 17.37
CA ASP A 85 8.07 24.27 16.72
C ASP A 85 9.12 23.59 17.59
N MET A 86 9.49 22.37 17.20
CA MET A 86 10.43 21.51 17.91
C MET A 86 11.87 21.62 17.38
N SER A 87 12.19 22.66 16.63
CA SER A 87 13.48 22.83 15.96
C SER A 87 14.67 23.13 16.89
N ALA A 88 14.44 23.46 18.16
CA ALA A 88 15.50 23.88 19.08
C ALA A 88 16.41 22.73 19.52
N HIS A 89 15.85 21.56 19.79
CA HIS A 89 16.57 20.40 20.33
C HIS A 89 16.15 19.10 19.65
N ILE A 90 16.96 18.04 19.78
CA ILE A 90 16.62 16.72 19.28
C ILE A 90 15.55 16.04 20.16
N TRP A 91 14.67 15.24 19.52
CA TRP A 91 13.72 14.39 20.20
C TRP A 91 14.27 12.97 20.31
N GLU A 92 14.57 12.52 21.50
CA GLU A 92 14.92 11.13 21.73
C GLU A 92 13.65 10.30 21.85
N THR A 93 13.54 9.23 21.04
CA THR A 93 12.36 8.37 21.12
C THR A 93 12.17 7.81 22.53
N PRO A 94 10.99 7.94 23.15
CA PRO A 94 10.73 7.37 24.47
C PRO A 94 10.91 5.86 24.51
N SER A 95 11.43 5.33 25.63
CA SER A 95 11.76 3.91 25.80
C SER A 95 10.54 2.98 25.63
N ILE A 96 10.76 1.80 25.05
CA ILE A 96 9.73 0.74 24.93
C ILE A 96 9.19 0.24 26.27
N LYS A 97 9.94 0.40 27.35
CA LYS A 97 9.51 -0.01 28.71
C LYS A 97 8.41 0.88 29.25
N ASN A 98 8.36 2.12 28.77
CA ASN A 98 7.42 3.14 29.17
C ASN A 98 6.50 3.44 27.97
N TYR A 99 5.43 2.69 27.86
CA TYR A 99 4.49 2.83 26.74
C TYR A 99 3.39 3.83 27.04
N PHE A 100 2.94 4.54 26.02
CA PHE A 100 1.81 5.44 26.12
C PHE A 100 0.48 4.65 26.20
N ARG A 101 -0.39 5.06 27.13
CA ARG A 101 -1.80 4.65 27.23
C ARG A 101 -2.65 5.86 27.47
N GLY A 102 -3.65 6.06 26.63
CA GLY A 102 -4.56 7.19 26.71
C GLY A 102 -4.92 7.69 25.33
N VAL A 103 -5.41 8.91 25.26
CA VAL A 103 -5.72 9.61 24.02
C VAL A 103 -4.70 10.74 23.83
N PHE A 104 -4.02 10.78 22.69
CA PHE A 104 -3.27 11.94 22.25
C PHE A 104 -4.03 12.60 21.10
N ASP A 105 -4.44 13.84 21.28
CA ASP A 105 -5.21 14.61 20.32
C ASP A 105 -4.42 15.82 19.83
N GLY A 106 -3.98 15.79 18.58
CA GLY A 106 -3.33 16.94 17.95
C GLY A 106 -4.28 18.13 17.74
N ASP A 107 -5.59 17.92 17.84
CA ASP A 107 -6.67 18.94 17.68
C ASP A 107 -6.54 19.74 16.35
N GLY A 108 -5.91 19.15 15.33
CA GLY A 108 -5.62 19.76 14.03
C GLY A 108 -4.40 20.66 14.02
N HIS A 109 -3.61 20.68 15.09
CA HIS A 109 -2.33 21.36 15.16
C HIS A 109 -1.20 20.49 14.58
N LYS A 110 -0.12 21.16 14.14
CA LYS A 110 1.03 20.50 13.56
C LYS A 110 2.29 20.62 14.43
N ILE A 111 3.16 19.64 14.27
CA ILE A 111 4.51 19.64 14.81
C ILE A 111 5.48 19.91 13.67
N SER A 112 6.40 20.87 13.86
CA SER A 112 7.40 21.28 12.88
C SER A 112 8.82 21.21 13.46
N GLY A 113 9.82 21.07 12.59
CA GLY A 113 11.24 21.09 12.98
C GLY A 113 11.71 19.94 13.85
N LEU A 114 10.87 18.94 14.08
CA LEU A 114 11.18 17.80 14.94
C LEU A 114 12.27 16.92 14.31
N THR A 115 13.39 16.76 15.00
CA THR A 115 14.43 15.81 14.62
C THR A 115 14.42 14.63 15.58
N ILE A 116 13.90 13.50 15.13
CA ILE A 116 13.80 12.27 15.93
C ILE A 116 15.11 11.47 15.79
N VAL A 117 15.71 11.13 16.92
CA VAL A 117 16.84 10.20 16.98
C VAL A 117 16.42 8.91 17.65
N PRO A 118 16.91 7.76 17.18
CA PRO A 118 16.53 6.48 17.73
C PRO A 118 16.98 6.30 19.17
N HIS A 119 16.14 5.64 19.96
CA HIS A 119 16.48 5.11 21.26
C HIS A 119 16.90 3.64 21.14
N MET A 120 18.06 3.31 21.67
CA MET A 120 18.51 1.93 21.79
C MET A 120 18.21 1.40 23.19
N GLY A 121 17.41 0.34 23.27
CA GLY A 121 17.05 -0.33 24.51
C GLY A 121 17.36 -1.82 24.47
N GLY A 122 17.93 -2.37 25.56
CA GLY A 122 18.05 -3.81 25.77
C GLY A 122 16.94 -4.32 26.68
N GLY A 123 16.57 -5.60 26.55
CA GLY A 123 15.69 -6.28 27.46
C GLY A 123 14.29 -6.56 26.90
N GLY A 124 14.24 -7.48 25.95
CA GLY A 124 13.06 -8.32 25.70
C GLY A 124 13.00 -9.48 26.70
N TYR A 125 12.33 -10.57 26.31
CA TYR A 125 12.19 -11.79 27.12
C TYR A 125 13.52 -12.55 27.35
N SER A 126 14.63 -12.13 26.70
CA SER A 126 15.99 -12.61 26.91
C SER A 126 16.97 -11.44 26.97
N ASP A 127 18.07 -11.59 27.70
CA ASP A 127 19.14 -10.58 27.81
C ASP A 127 19.89 -10.38 26.47
N ASP A 128 19.60 -11.20 25.46
CA ASP A 128 20.25 -11.22 24.15
C ASP A 128 19.41 -10.58 23.03
N TYR A 129 18.32 -9.84 23.34
CA TYR A 129 17.47 -9.18 22.37
C TYR A 129 17.48 -7.65 22.53
N PHE A 130 17.83 -6.94 21.45
CA PHE A 130 17.96 -5.49 21.43
C PHE A 130 16.96 -4.86 20.45
N TYR A 131 16.44 -3.69 20.82
CA TYR A 131 15.57 -2.87 19.98
C TYR A 131 16.20 -1.52 19.72
N VAL A 132 16.08 -1.05 18.48
CA VAL A 132 16.32 0.34 18.09
C VAL A 132 14.97 0.92 17.68
N LEU A 133 14.43 1.79 18.50
CA LEU A 133 13.11 2.41 18.28
C LEU A 133 13.28 3.83 17.78
N SER A 134 12.49 4.21 16.77
CA SER A 134 12.40 5.59 16.32
C SER A 134 10.96 5.97 16.04
N GLY A 135 10.51 7.06 16.65
CA GLY A 135 9.18 7.60 16.50
C GLY A 135 8.90 8.70 17.53
N LEU A 136 7.87 9.47 17.31
CA LEU A 136 7.38 10.42 18.32
C LEU A 136 7.03 9.66 19.61
N PHE A 137 6.39 8.50 19.45
CA PHE A 137 6.15 7.52 20.52
C PHE A 137 7.02 6.27 20.31
N GLY A 138 7.72 5.83 21.34
CA GLY A 138 8.45 4.56 21.28
C GLY A 138 7.51 3.36 21.29
N SER A 139 6.46 3.37 22.10
CA SER A 139 5.43 2.34 22.11
C SER A 139 4.06 2.90 22.54
N VAL A 140 3.01 2.48 21.86
CA VAL A 140 1.62 2.78 22.20
C VAL A 140 0.89 1.46 22.45
N ARG A 141 0.15 1.31 23.55
CA ARG A 141 -0.43 0.01 23.91
C ARG A 141 -1.85 0.07 24.44
N GLY A 142 -2.52 -1.08 24.37
CA GLY A 142 -3.86 -1.28 24.95
C GLY A 142 -4.96 -0.64 24.13
N THR A 143 -5.88 0.07 24.79
CA THR A 143 -6.99 0.80 24.14
C THR A 143 -6.63 2.28 24.04
N SER A 144 -5.61 2.60 23.25
CA SER A 144 -5.10 3.97 23.12
C SER A 144 -5.47 4.56 21.76
N GLU A 145 -5.53 5.87 21.68
CA GLU A 145 -5.82 6.60 20.46
C GLU A 145 -4.80 7.72 20.24
N ILE A 146 -4.27 7.81 19.02
CA ILE A 146 -3.52 8.97 18.54
C ILE A 146 -4.32 9.55 17.38
N ARG A 147 -4.68 10.83 17.45
CA ARG A 147 -5.56 11.41 16.43
C ARG A 147 -5.28 12.87 16.11
N ASN A 148 -5.74 13.29 14.93
CA ASN A 148 -5.70 14.68 14.47
C ASN A 148 -4.31 15.31 14.57
N LEU A 149 -3.26 14.52 14.31
CA LEU A 149 -1.86 14.91 14.46
C LEU A 149 -1.20 15.04 13.08
N GLU A 150 -0.51 16.15 12.84
CA GLU A 150 0.31 16.36 11.65
C GLU A 150 1.79 16.56 12.03
N LEU A 151 2.67 15.79 11.40
CA LEU A 151 4.11 16.06 11.35
C LEU A 151 4.40 16.71 10.00
N ASP A 152 4.89 17.96 9.98
CA ASP A 152 5.11 18.66 8.73
C ASP A 152 6.45 18.27 8.04
N GLU A 153 6.67 18.77 6.83
CA GLU A 153 7.81 18.45 5.99
C GLU A 153 9.17 18.91 6.54
N THR A 154 9.19 19.69 7.61
CA THR A 154 10.43 20.09 8.30
C THR A 154 10.86 19.10 9.36
N CYS A 155 9.97 18.18 9.73
CA CYS A 155 10.27 17.05 10.60
C CYS A 155 11.12 16.01 9.87
N ARG A 156 11.92 15.26 10.60
CA ARG A 156 12.75 14.20 10.03
C ARG A 156 13.07 13.11 11.04
N ILE A 157 13.22 11.89 10.52
CA ILE A 157 13.85 10.79 11.25
C ILE A 157 15.21 10.55 10.61
N ALA A 158 16.27 10.72 11.39
CA ALA A 158 17.62 10.47 10.96
C ALA A 158 18.18 9.27 11.72
N CYS A 159 18.39 8.18 11.01
CA CYS A 159 18.99 6.97 11.54
C CYS A 159 20.34 6.74 10.85
N ALA A 160 21.29 7.62 11.08
CA ALA A 160 22.64 7.45 10.60
C ALA A 160 23.58 7.27 11.80
N LYS A 161 23.69 6.07 12.30
CA LYS A 161 24.72 5.73 13.29
C LYS A 161 25.32 4.38 12.96
N GLU A 162 26.64 4.31 13.09
CA GLU A 162 27.39 3.10 13.21
C GLU A 162 26.98 2.42 14.52
N TYR A 163 26.41 1.22 14.41
CA TYR A 163 26.03 0.43 15.57
C TYR A 163 27.04 -0.69 15.73
N ASP A 164 27.91 -0.57 16.73
CA ASP A 164 28.83 -1.64 17.14
C ASP A 164 28.09 -2.60 18.08
N PHE A 165 27.46 -3.63 17.52
CA PHE A 165 26.82 -4.68 18.32
C PHE A 165 27.70 -5.90 18.42
N PHE A 166 27.85 -6.37 19.63
CA PHE A 166 28.74 -7.48 19.93
C PHE A 166 28.00 -8.81 20.17
N PHE A 167 26.73 -8.81 20.59
CA PHE A 167 25.98 -10.05 20.91
C PHE A 167 24.47 -9.84 20.83
N GLY A 168 23.71 -10.78 20.24
CA GLY A 168 22.27 -10.89 20.32
C GLY A 168 21.50 -10.52 19.05
N ASP A 169 20.19 -10.75 19.08
CA ASP A 169 19.26 -10.37 18.01
C ASP A 169 18.97 -8.87 18.05
N LEU A 170 18.83 -8.24 16.90
CA LEU A 170 18.61 -6.81 16.77
C LEU A 170 17.39 -6.51 15.90
N GLU A 171 16.46 -5.73 16.42
CA GLU A 171 15.28 -5.27 15.67
C GLU A 171 15.20 -3.75 15.63
N PHE A 172 15.17 -3.19 14.41
CA PHE A 172 14.90 -1.79 14.15
C PHE A 172 13.40 -1.59 13.90
N GLN A 173 12.78 -0.68 14.64
CA GLN A 173 11.41 -0.26 14.47
C GLN A 173 11.39 1.25 14.25
N ILE A 174 11.24 1.68 12.99
CA ILE A 174 11.37 3.08 12.56
C ILE A 174 10.02 3.53 11.97
N GLY A 175 9.26 4.33 12.70
CA GLY A 175 8.01 4.92 12.25
C GLY A 175 7.91 6.36 12.75
N THR A 176 7.33 7.28 11.98
CA THR A 176 7.33 8.70 12.34
C THR A 176 6.49 8.98 13.59
N ILE A 177 5.30 8.39 13.68
CA ILE A 177 4.41 8.58 14.83
C ILE A 177 4.75 7.60 15.93
N ALA A 178 4.82 6.29 15.61
CA ALA A 178 5.15 5.30 16.63
C ALA A 178 6.08 4.23 16.11
N ALA A 179 7.09 3.88 16.91
CA ALA A 179 7.91 2.72 16.61
C ALA A 179 7.10 1.43 16.79
N SER A 180 6.23 1.35 17.80
CA SER A 180 5.44 0.16 18.08
C SER A 180 4.02 0.49 18.56
N ALA A 181 3.03 -0.28 18.07
CA ALA A 181 1.62 -0.22 18.49
C ALA A 181 1.09 -1.63 18.77
N ILE A 182 0.67 -1.91 20.00
CA ILE A 182 0.25 -3.26 20.42
C ILE A 182 -1.10 -3.22 21.13
N GLY A 183 -2.06 -4.00 20.63
CA GLY A 183 -3.41 -4.11 21.16
C GLY A 183 -4.43 -3.29 20.35
N ASP A 184 -5.55 -2.90 20.98
CA ASP A 184 -6.62 -2.11 20.34
C ASP A 184 -6.22 -0.63 20.21
N VAL A 185 -5.04 -0.35 19.65
CA VAL A 185 -4.56 1.01 19.41
C VAL A 185 -5.19 1.56 18.14
N ARG A 186 -5.64 2.81 18.16
CA ARG A 186 -6.18 3.49 16.99
C ARG A 186 -5.35 4.72 16.64
N PHE A 187 -4.98 4.83 15.37
CA PHE A 187 -4.48 6.06 14.77
C PHE A 187 -5.57 6.58 13.82
N SER A 188 -5.98 7.83 13.97
CA SER A 188 -7.02 8.39 13.12
C SER A 188 -6.74 9.84 12.74
N HIS A 189 -6.93 10.16 11.45
CA HIS A 189 -6.69 11.50 10.91
C HIS A 189 -5.27 12.02 11.23
N CYS A 190 -4.28 11.13 11.15
CA CYS A 190 -2.87 11.48 11.32
C CYS A 190 -2.20 11.65 9.95
N VAL A 191 -1.38 12.68 9.83
CA VAL A 191 -0.66 13.02 8.60
C VAL A 191 0.83 13.07 8.89
N ASN A 192 1.61 12.32 8.12
CA ASN A 192 3.05 12.45 8.10
C ASN A 192 3.52 13.09 6.79
N ARG A 193 4.29 14.19 6.88
CA ARG A 193 5.03 14.77 5.76
C ARG A 193 6.54 14.68 5.93
N ALA A 194 6.97 14.13 7.06
CA ALA A 194 8.38 13.96 7.36
C ALA A 194 8.99 12.82 6.54
N ASP A 195 10.16 13.05 5.97
CA ASP A 195 10.94 12.01 5.32
C ASP A 195 11.53 11.03 6.33
N VAL A 196 11.58 9.75 5.95
CA VAL A 196 12.24 8.69 6.70
C VAL A 196 13.46 8.21 5.94
N VAL A 197 14.66 8.49 6.47
CA VAL A 197 15.91 8.05 5.88
C VAL A 197 16.59 7.06 6.82
N PHE A 198 16.68 5.80 6.40
CA PHE A 198 17.31 4.73 7.16
C PHE A 198 18.49 4.15 6.40
N THR A 199 19.70 4.47 6.87
CA THR A 199 20.97 4.04 6.27
C THR A 199 21.87 3.44 7.35
N PRO A 200 21.54 2.24 7.87
CA PRO A 200 22.31 1.64 8.95
C PRO A 200 23.65 1.12 8.44
N TRP A 201 24.69 1.35 9.20
CA TRP A 201 25.96 0.64 9.02
C TRP A 201 26.13 -0.38 10.14
N LEU A 202 25.95 -1.65 9.78
CA LEU A 202 25.97 -2.77 10.73
C LEU A 202 27.09 -3.72 10.36
N GLN A 203 28.03 -3.93 11.27
CA GLN A 203 29.01 -5.02 11.13
C GLN A 203 28.49 -6.26 11.85
N LYS A 204 28.27 -7.34 11.10
CA LYS A 204 27.91 -8.63 11.66
C LYS A 204 29.11 -9.24 12.39
N THR A 205 28.89 -9.59 13.63
CA THR A 205 29.92 -10.25 14.43
C THR A 205 29.68 -11.75 14.66
N ASP A 206 28.43 -12.25 14.58
CA ASP A 206 28.09 -13.68 14.65
C ASP A 206 26.62 -13.92 14.21
N SER A 207 26.15 -15.17 14.14
CA SER A 207 24.91 -15.67 13.54
C SER A 207 23.61 -15.26 14.25
N HIS A 208 23.38 -13.97 14.51
CA HIS A 208 22.14 -13.46 15.11
C HIS A 208 21.19 -12.89 14.06
N GLU A 209 19.88 -12.92 14.32
CA GLU A 209 18.88 -12.29 13.46
C GLU A 209 18.95 -10.76 13.59
N MET A 210 19.00 -10.09 12.46
CA MET A 210 18.89 -8.65 12.38
C MET A 210 17.74 -8.27 11.45
N VAL A 211 16.72 -7.65 12.01
CA VAL A 211 15.49 -7.32 11.32
C VAL A 211 15.25 -5.82 11.33
N CYS A 212 14.76 -5.26 10.25
CA CYS A 212 14.28 -3.89 10.28
C CYS A 212 12.85 -3.76 9.77
N SER A 213 12.09 -2.88 10.42
CA SER A 213 10.78 -2.43 9.99
C SER A 213 10.77 -0.91 9.90
N VAL A 214 10.56 -0.38 8.70
CA VAL A 214 10.57 1.06 8.41
C VAL A 214 9.25 1.45 7.75
N SER A 215 8.57 2.47 8.29
CA SER A 215 7.31 2.93 7.72
C SER A 215 7.02 4.40 7.99
N GLY A 216 6.15 4.96 7.18
CA GLY A 216 5.78 6.38 7.26
C GLY A 216 4.99 6.75 8.53
N LEU A 217 4.27 5.81 9.18
CA LEU A 217 3.53 6.11 10.40
C LEU A 217 3.93 5.19 11.56
N VAL A 218 3.72 3.86 11.42
CA VAL A 218 3.90 2.90 12.51
C VAL A 218 4.73 1.72 12.05
N ALA A 219 5.91 1.53 12.63
CA ALA A 219 6.83 0.49 12.15
C ALA A 219 6.40 -0.93 12.56
N HIS A 220 5.93 -1.11 13.77
CA HIS A 220 5.50 -2.40 14.28
C HIS A 220 4.07 -2.31 14.83
N ALA A 221 3.16 -3.12 14.30
CA ALA A 221 1.75 -3.02 14.68
C ALA A 221 1.10 -4.40 14.82
N ASP A 222 0.62 -4.68 16.03
CA ASP A 222 -0.15 -5.89 16.38
C ASP A 222 -1.54 -5.50 16.88
N GLY A 223 -2.55 -5.74 16.06
CA GLY A 223 -3.96 -5.47 16.38
C GLY A 223 -4.40 -4.01 16.27
N ALA A 224 -3.55 -3.11 15.78
CA ALA A 224 -3.86 -1.70 15.65
C ALA A 224 -4.84 -1.40 14.49
N THR A 225 -5.54 -0.28 14.58
CA THR A 225 -6.36 0.29 13.52
C THR A 225 -5.78 1.62 13.05
N ILE A 226 -5.51 1.72 11.75
CA ILE A 226 -5.06 2.94 11.08
C ILE A 226 -6.22 3.42 10.21
N ASP A 227 -6.75 4.60 10.47
CA ASP A 227 -8.00 5.07 9.87
C ASP A 227 -7.92 6.53 9.42
N HIS A 228 -8.18 6.82 8.15
CA HIS A 228 -8.08 8.15 7.57
C HIS A 228 -6.72 8.82 7.82
N CYS A 229 -5.64 8.07 7.68
CA CYS A 229 -4.28 8.56 7.83
C CYS A 229 -3.58 8.71 6.47
N SER A 230 -2.57 9.57 6.40
CA SER A 230 -1.73 9.71 5.20
C SER A 230 -0.25 9.79 5.53
N ASN A 231 0.56 9.32 4.56
CA ASN A 231 1.98 9.57 4.51
C ASN A 231 2.32 10.27 3.19
N ASP A 232 2.87 11.49 3.29
CA ASP A 232 3.32 12.28 2.15
C ASP A 232 4.86 12.35 2.09
N GLY A 233 5.56 11.95 3.18
CA GLY A 233 7.01 11.94 3.27
C GLY A 233 7.65 10.77 2.52
N GLU A 234 8.84 10.99 1.94
CA GLU A 234 9.60 9.94 1.28
C GLU A 234 10.18 8.93 2.28
N ILE A 235 10.25 7.65 1.87
CA ILE A 235 10.87 6.59 2.66
C ILE A 235 12.07 6.04 1.89
N ILE A 236 13.25 6.31 2.41
CA ILE A 236 14.53 5.91 1.81
C ILE A 236 15.24 4.94 2.75
N VAL A 237 15.39 3.71 2.30
CA VAL A 237 16.08 2.64 3.02
C VAL A 237 17.26 2.17 2.19
N ASP A 238 18.48 2.47 2.64
CA ASP A 238 19.71 1.98 2.03
C ASP A 238 20.50 1.16 3.05
N ILE A 239 20.43 -0.16 2.91
CA ILE A 239 21.05 -1.08 3.86
C ILE A 239 22.59 -1.12 3.74
N GLY A 240 23.12 -0.62 2.63
CA GLY A 240 24.56 -0.59 2.38
C GLY A 240 25.17 -1.98 2.10
N GLU A 241 26.39 -1.99 1.54
CA GLU A 241 27.06 -3.23 1.12
C GLU A 241 27.53 -4.11 2.30
N HIS A 242 27.63 -3.53 3.48
CA HIS A 242 28.24 -4.15 4.66
C HIS A 242 27.25 -4.59 5.73
N SER A 243 25.96 -4.38 5.52
CA SER A 243 24.93 -4.77 6.48
C SER A 243 24.38 -6.15 6.16
N ASP A 244 24.26 -6.99 7.17
CA ASP A 244 23.75 -8.36 7.08
C ASP A 244 22.36 -8.47 7.75
N LEU A 245 21.42 -7.58 7.37
CA LEU A 245 20.02 -7.71 7.80
C LEU A 245 19.41 -8.98 7.19
N THR A 246 18.73 -9.76 8.03
CA THR A 246 18.07 -11.01 7.62
C THR A 246 16.71 -10.73 6.99
N ASP A 247 15.97 -9.75 7.53
CA ASP A 247 14.66 -9.35 7.02
C ASP A 247 14.52 -7.83 6.98
N VAL A 248 13.96 -7.33 5.87
CA VAL A 248 13.72 -5.90 5.63
C VAL A 248 12.26 -5.68 5.29
N TRP A 249 11.54 -4.97 6.16
CA TRP A 249 10.11 -4.66 6.03
C TRP A 249 9.92 -3.16 5.84
N VAL A 250 9.37 -2.74 4.68
CA VAL A 250 9.22 -1.30 4.38
C VAL A 250 7.83 -1.01 3.84
N SER A 251 7.22 0.09 4.28
CA SER A 251 5.89 0.46 3.82
C SER A 251 5.55 1.93 4.05
N GLY A 252 4.58 2.45 3.29
CA GLY A 252 4.14 3.84 3.41
C GLY A 252 3.47 4.17 4.75
N LEU A 253 2.69 3.25 5.30
CA LEU A 253 1.90 3.54 6.50
C LEU A 253 2.20 2.61 7.67
N VAL A 254 2.13 1.29 7.46
CA VAL A 254 2.26 0.33 8.57
C VAL A 254 3.18 -0.82 8.22
N GLY A 255 4.18 -1.02 9.07
CA GLY A 255 5.21 -2.04 8.91
C GLY A 255 4.81 -3.41 9.44
N ARG A 256 5.78 -4.10 10.02
CA ARG A 256 5.70 -5.51 10.42
C ARG A 256 4.73 -5.80 11.57
N SER A 257 4.22 -7.04 11.63
CA SER A 257 3.70 -7.68 12.86
C SER A 257 4.66 -8.80 13.31
N ARG A 258 4.71 -9.06 14.61
CA ARG A 258 5.57 -10.12 15.15
C ARG A 258 5.02 -11.52 14.97
N SER A 259 3.73 -11.66 14.97
CA SER A 259 3.10 -12.98 15.05
C SER A 259 1.91 -13.10 14.12
N VAL A 260 1.92 -14.14 13.33
CA VAL A 260 0.77 -14.57 12.51
C VAL A 260 -0.44 -15.02 13.34
N TYR A 261 -0.24 -15.27 14.63
CA TYR A 261 -1.28 -15.77 15.54
C TYR A 261 -1.90 -14.65 16.41
N GLU A 262 -1.39 -13.42 16.30
CA GLU A 262 -1.93 -12.29 17.03
C GLU A 262 -3.16 -11.70 16.34
N LYS A 263 -3.91 -10.87 17.05
CA LYS A 263 -5.08 -10.20 16.51
C LYS A 263 -4.65 -9.32 15.32
N GLY A 264 -5.19 -9.60 14.14
CA GLY A 264 -4.93 -8.79 12.96
C GLY A 264 -5.43 -7.36 13.15
N GLY A 265 -4.70 -6.41 12.56
CA GLY A 265 -5.09 -4.99 12.52
C GLY A 265 -5.94 -4.65 11.32
N SER A 266 -6.25 -3.35 11.17
CA SER A 266 -7.00 -2.81 10.03
C SER A 266 -6.38 -1.50 9.53
N LEU A 267 -6.26 -1.38 8.21
CA LEU A 267 -5.90 -0.15 7.52
C LEU A 267 -7.11 0.29 6.70
N ILE A 268 -7.66 1.45 7.00
CA ILE A 268 -8.95 1.88 6.47
C ILE A 268 -8.84 3.31 5.93
N SER A 269 -9.38 3.55 4.73
CA SER A 269 -9.52 4.90 4.14
C SER A 269 -8.24 5.75 4.22
N SER A 270 -7.09 5.13 4.04
CA SER A 270 -5.78 5.76 4.23
C SER A 270 -4.97 5.77 2.94
N VAL A 271 -4.05 6.72 2.81
CA VAL A 271 -3.34 6.99 1.54
C VAL A 271 -1.84 7.14 1.78
N ASN A 272 -1.04 6.61 0.86
CA ASN A 272 0.38 6.91 0.76
C ASN A 272 0.68 7.70 -0.51
N GLU A 273 1.26 8.89 -0.35
CA GLU A 273 1.72 9.78 -1.42
C GLU A 273 3.26 9.82 -1.52
N GLY A 274 3.96 9.40 -0.46
CA GLY A 274 5.42 9.43 -0.38
C GLY A 274 6.08 8.25 -1.07
N ASN A 275 7.05 8.50 -1.93
CA ASN A 275 7.79 7.45 -2.63
C ASN A 275 8.55 6.55 -1.66
N ILE A 276 8.65 5.27 -2.01
CA ILE A 276 9.38 4.26 -1.26
C ILE A 276 10.56 3.77 -2.09
N SER A 277 11.76 3.89 -1.54
CA SER A 277 13.00 3.39 -2.17
C SER A 277 13.78 2.51 -1.21
N VAL A 278 13.98 1.25 -1.58
CA VAL A 278 14.79 0.28 -0.83
C VAL A 278 15.96 -0.15 -1.70
N SER A 279 17.18 -0.04 -1.18
CA SER A 279 18.38 -0.40 -1.91
C SER A 279 19.37 -1.21 -1.08
N ASN A 280 20.19 -2.00 -1.78
CA ASN A 280 21.31 -2.77 -1.24
C ASN A 280 20.95 -3.81 -0.17
N ALA A 281 19.69 -4.22 -0.06
CA ALA A 281 19.29 -5.22 0.93
C ALA A 281 19.72 -6.63 0.52
N LYS A 282 20.18 -7.43 1.48
CA LYS A 282 20.68 -8.80 1.27
C LYS A 282 19.75 -9.87 1.83
N GLY A 283 18.95 -9.55 2.84
CA GLY A 283 17.97 -10.46 3.45
C GLY A 283 16.67 -10.53 2.66
N ASP A 284 15.70 -11.23 3.19
CA ASP A 284 14.36 -11.26 2.62
C ASP A 284 13.68 -9.88 2.75
N ILE A 285 13.09 -9.41 1.65
CA ILE A 285 12.56 -8.04 1.55
C ILE A 285 11.07 -8.07 1.34
N PHE A 286 10.34 -7.36 2.20
CA PHE A 286 8.90 -7.21 2.16
C PHE A 286 8.55 -5.73 2.02
N VAL A 287 8.07 -5.31 0.84
CA VAL A 287 7.76 -3.91 0.58
C VAL A 287 6.34 -3.75 0.08
N GLY A 288 5.58 -2.87 0.71
CA GLY A 288 4.24 -2.51 0.29
C GLY A 288 4.02 -1.00 0.28
N GLY A 289 3.33 -0.49 -0.73
CA GLY A 289 3.01 0.94 -0.81
C GLY A 289 2.29 1.48 0.42
N LEU A 290 1.43 0.65 1.03
CA LEU A 290 0.72 1.00 2.27
C LEU A 290 1.15 0.15 3.46
N SER A 291 1.30 -1.17 3.26
CA SER A 291 1.59 -2.11 4.35
C SER A 291 2.59 -3.18 3.93
N SER A 292 3.53 -3.48 4.79
CA SER A 292 4.33 -4.69 4.72
C SER A 292 3.86 -5.76 5.73
N ASN A 293 2.75 -5.53 6.41
CA ASN A 293 2.22 -6.39 7.46
C ASN A 293 1.22 -7.42 6.91
N TYR A 294 1.51 -8.69 7.04
CA TYR A 294 0.64 -9.78 6.55
C TYR A 294 -0.62 -10.02 7.38
N THR A 295 -0.74 -9.46 8.60
CA THR A 295 -1.91 -9.65 9.46
C THR A 295 -2.97 -8.56 9.30
N PHE A 296 -2.72 -7.52 8.53
CA PHE A 296 -3.64 -6.41 8.32
C PHE A 296 -4.67 -6.72 7.24
N ARG A 297 -5.90 -6.29 7.51
CA ARG A 297 -6.94 -6.11 6.50
C ARG A 297 -6.87 -4.70 5.98
N ILE A 298 -6.90 -4.56 4.67
CA ILE A 298 -6.79 -3.26 4.00
C ILE A 298 -8.11 -2.99 3.28
N ASP A 299 -8.76 -1.88 3.62
CA ASP A 299 -10.03 -1.50 3.02
C ASP A 299 -10.05 -0.02 2.62
N SER A 300 -10.47 0.24 1.39
CA SER A 300 -10.67 1.61 0.87
C SER A 300 -9.42 2.48 0.93
N CYS A 301 -8.25 1.90 0.62
CA CYS A 301 -6.95 2.57 0.70
C CYS A 301 -6.31 2.75 -0.69
N GLU A 302 -5.48 3.77 -0.83
CA GLU A 302 -4.79 4.04 -2.10
C GLU A 302 -3.28 4.28 -1.91
N ASN A 303 -2.47 3.72 -2.80
CA ASN A 303 -1.07 4.07 -2.96
C ASN A 303 -0.90 4.92 -4.22
N HIS A 304 -0.44 6.15 -4.08
CA HIS A 304 -0.19 7.09 -5.17
C HIS A 304 1.31 7.30 -5.43
N SER A 305 2.14 6.45 -4.87
CA SER A 305 3.59 6.60 -4.90
C SER A 305 4.29 5.47 -5.62
N VAL A 306 5.48 5.76 -6.12
CA VAL A 306 6.38 4.76 -6.68
C VAL A 306 6.94 3.87 -5.56
N VAL A 307 6.83 2.55 -5.74
CA VAL A 307 7.49 1.55 -4.91
C VAL A 307 8.69 1.01 -5.67
N LYS A 308 9.91 1.32 -5.21
CA LYS A 308 11.15 0.92 -5.86
C LYS A 308 12.03 0.09 -4.94
N VAL A 309 12.40 -1.10 -5.41
CA VAL A 309 13.22 -2.06 -4.65
C VAL A 309 14.41 -2.51 -5.49
N ASN A 310 15.60 -2.48 -4.90
CA ASN A 310 16.79 -3.09 -5.42
C ASN A 310 17.36 -4.04 -4.35
N ALA A 311 17.18 -5.34 -4.56
CA ALA A 311 17.59 -6.41 -3.66
C ALA A 311 18.80 -7.14 -4.24
N ARG A 312 19.83 -7.40 -3.43
CA ARG A 312 21.04 -8.09 -3.89
C ARG A 312 20.97 -9.60 -3.68
N GLU A 313 20.54 -10.02 -2.54
CA GLU A 313 20.47 -11.41 -2.11
C GLU A 313 19.17 -11.57 -1.28
N GLY A 314 18.67 -12.78 -1.12
CA GLY A 314 17.40 -13.01 -0.43
C GLY A 314 16.18 -12.87 -1.36
N SER A 315 15.02 -13.24 -0.84
CA SER A 315 13.75 -13.19 -1.60
C SER A 315 13.16 -11.78 -1.58
N ALA A 316 12.45 -11.40 -2.64
CA ALA A 316 11.81 -10.10 -2.73
C ALA A 316 10.29 -10.24 -2.91
N TYR A 317 9.53 -9.65 -1.98
CA TYR A 317 8.07 -9.65 -1.95
C TYR A 317 7.56 -8.21 -2.02
N VAL A 318 7.14 -7.78 -3.22
CA VAL A 318 6.87 -6.36 -3.50
C VAL A 318 5.44 -6.19 -4.00
N GLY A 319 4.66 -5.36 -3.33
CA GLY A 319 3.31 -5.01 -3.74
C GLY A 319 3.05 -3.51 -3.77
N GLY A 320 2.30 -3.04 -4.75
CA GLY A 320 1.94 -1.62 -4.84
C GLY A 320 1.07 -1.15 -3.66
N VAL A 321 0.28 -2.05 -3.08
CA VAL A 321 -0.51 -1.79 -1.87
C VAL A 321 0.09 -2.52 -0.68
N SER A 322 0.33 -3.83 -0.79
CA SER A 322 0.87 -4.62 0.32
C SER A 322 1.85 -5.70 -0.15
N SER A 323 2.90 -5.96 0.63
CA SER A 323 3.77 -7.10 0.35
C SER A 323 3.04 -8.43 0.57
N ALA A 324 2.20 -8.51 1.58
CA ALA A 324 1.34 -9.65 1.86
C ALA A 324 0.09 -9.21 2.63
N SER A 325 -1.02 -9.93 2.51
CA SER A 325 -2.24 -9.57 3.23
C SER A 325 -3.16 -10.75 3.46
N MET A 326 -3.95 -10.68 4.53
CA MET A 326 -5.07 -11.57 4.79
C MET A 326 -6.32 -11.24 3.97
N GLY A 327 -6.47 -9.98 3.52
CA GLY A 327 -7.59 -9.53 2.69
C GLY A 327 -7.45 -8.06 2.34
N ILE A 328 -7.68 -7.76 1.06
CA ILE A 328 -7.65 -6.39 0.54
C ILE A 328 -8.96 -6.14 -0.20
N THR A 329 -9.63 -5.06 0.17
CA THR A 329 -10.90 -4.66 -0.45
C THR A 329 -10.85 -3.19 -0.85
N TYR A 330 -11.46 -2.87 -1.99
CA TYR A 330 -11.60 -1.49 -2.49
C TYR A 330 -10.31 -0.66 -2.46
N SER A 331 -9.16 -1.30 -2.70
CA SER A 331 -7.86 -0.63 -2.55
C SER A 331 -7.07 -0.68 -3.85
N PHE A 332 -6.33 0.40 -4.11
CA PHE A 332 -5.77 0.64 -5.44
C PHE A 332 -4.31 1.08 -5.38
N ASN A 333 -3.52 0.59 -6.33
CA ASN A 333 -2.22 1.13 -6.64
C ASN A 333 -2.33 2.04 -7.87
N ARG A 334 -1.85 3.27 -7.77
CA ARG A 334 -1.94 4.30 -8.81
C ARG A 334 -0.63 4.57 -9.52
N ASP A 335 0.50 4.16 -8.96
CA ASP A 335 1.82 4.42 -9.52
C ASP A 335 2.68 3.15 -9.62
N SER A 336 3.86 3.29 -10.15
CA SER A 336 4.71 2.20 -10.62
C SER A 336 5.28 1.35 -9.47
N VAL A 337 5.43 0.05 -9.74
CA VAL A 337 6.17 -0.90 -8.90
C VAL A 337 7.42 -1.36 -9.66
N ILE A 338 8.59 -1.06 -9.12
CA ILE A 338 9.88 -1.36 -9.75
C ILE A 338 10.67 -2.28 -8.81
N CYS A 339 11.01 -3.47 -9.28
CA CYS A 339 11.76 -4.46 -8.52
C CYS A 339 12.97 -4.97 -9.32
N GLU A 340 14.16 -4.79 -8.79
CA GLU A 340 15.38 -5.41 -9.28
C GLU A 340 15.91 -6.33 -8.19
N SER A 341 16.06 -7.63 -8.47
CA SER A 341 16.45 -8.62 -7.45
C SER A 341 17.26 -9.77 -8.02
N ASP A 342 18.36 -10.06 -7.33
CA ASP A 342 19.19 -11.25 -7.57
C ASP A 342 18.84 -12.41 -6.63
N GLY A 343 17.79 -12.26 -5.80
CA GLY A 343 17.35 -13.25 -4.83
C GLY A 343 16.71 -14.50 -5.44
N PHE A 344 16.59 -15.55 -4.63
CA PHE A 344 16.09 -16.85 -5.07
C PHE A 344 14.61 -16.79 -5.51
N GLU A 345 13.78 -16.12 -4.75
CA GLU A 345 12.34 -15.99 -4.98
C GLU A 345 11.95 -14.52 -5.13
N VAL A 346 11.27 -14.18 -6.23
CA VAL A 346 10.83 -12.83 -6.50
C VAL A 346 9.35 -12.86 -6.82
N GLN A 347 8.55 -12.21 -5.98
CA GLN A 347 7.10 -12.11 -6.13
C GLN A 347 6.70 -10.64 -6.18
N VAL A 348 6.10 -10.23 -7.30
CA VAL A 348 5.71 -8.83 -7.51
C VAL A 348 4.26 -8.75 -7.95
N GLY A 349 3.49 -7.91 -7.28
CA GLY A 349 2.10 -7.63 -7.65
C GLY A 349 1.78 -6.14 -7.65
N GLY A 350 0.97 -5.69 -8.57
CA GLY A 350 0.53 -4.30 -8.59
C GLY A 350 -0.28 -3.90 -7.35
N VAL A 351 -0.99 -4.86 -6.75
CA VAL A 351 -1.70 -4.69 -5.48
C VAL A 351 -0.98 -5.43 -4.36
N CYS A 352 -0.79 -6.74 -4.49
CA CYS A 352 -0.21 -7.56 -3.44
C CYS A 352 0.82 -8.54 -4.01
N SER A 353 1.95 -8.77 -3.31
CA SER A 353 2.90 -9.75 -3.82
C SER A 353 2.43 -11.17 -3.63
N TYR A 354 1.93 -11.54 -2.43
CA TYR A 354 1.38 -12.87 -2.18
C TYR A 354 0.25 -12.87 -1.15
N SER A 355 -0.60 -13.92 -1.19
CA SER A 355 -1.60 -14.18 -0.16
C SER A 355 -0.99 -14.96 0.99
N PHE A 356 -1.40 -14.61 2.21
CA PHE A 356 -0.93 -15.29 3.42
C PHE A 356 -2.02 -16.19 4.00
N TYR A 357 -1.70 -17.46 4.23
CA TYR A 357 -2.65 -18.44 4.75
C TYR A 357 -3.01 -18.18 6.21
N ASN A 358 -4.31 -18.01 6.47
CA ASN A 358 -4.84 -18.08 7.82
C ASN A 358 -6.06 -19.02 7.83
N SER A 359 -5.92 -20.16 8.49
CA SER A 359 -6.92 -21.24 8.53
C SER A 359 -8.30 -20.85 9.08
N SER A 360 -8.48 -19.64 9.55
CA SER A 360 -9.69 -19.23 10.28
C SER A 360 -10.64 -18.30 9.50
N GLN A 361 -10.28 -17.81 8.30
CA GLN A 361 -11.11 -16.82 7.60
C GLN A 361 -11.03 -16.97 6.07
N THR A 362 -12.17 -16.77 5.41
CA THR A 362 -12.30 -16.65 3.95
C THR A 362 -11.99 -15.22 3.54
N ASP A 363 -10.74 -14.85 3.49
CA ASP A 363 -10.31 -13.54 3.02
C ASP A 363 -10.18 -13.56 1.49
N SER A 364 -10.33 -12.41 0.83
CA SER A 364 -10.27 -12.28 -0.62
C SER A 364 -9.60 -10.98 -1.04
N LEU A 365 -9.04 -10.97 -2.25
CA LEU A 365 -8.83 -9.72 -2.97
C LEU A 365 -10.14 -9.37 -3.67
N TYR A 366 -10.78 -8.32 -3.23
CA TYR A 366 -12.10 -7.93 -3.73
C TYR A 366 -12.12 -6.47 -4.20
N THR A 367 -12.42 -6.27 -5.47
CA THR A 367 -12.52 -4.92 -6.06
C THR A 367 -11.23 -4.10 -5.88
N CYS A 368 -10.11 -4.71 -6.19
CA CYS A 368 -8.81 -4.07 -6.14
C CYS A 368 -8.25 -3.83 -7.53
N GLY A 369 -7.43 -2.81 -7.70
CA GLY A 369 -6.90 -2.48 -9.01
C GLY A 369 -5.49 -1.90 -9.01
N ASN A 370 -4.82 -2.09 -10.14
CA ASN A 370 -3.54 -1.50 -10.44
C ASN A 370 -3.60 -0.64 -11.71
N GLU A 371 -3.10 0.59 -11.62
CA GLU A 371 -2.91 1.50 -12.75
C GLU A 371 -1.43 1.69 -13.10
N GLY A 372 -0.54 1.42 -12.16
CA GLY A 372 0.90 1.62 -12.32
C GLY A 372 1.58 0.58 -13.21
N GLU A 373 2.65 0.99 -13.88
CA GLU A 373 3.52 0.04 -14.57
C GLU A 373 4.27 -0.84 -13.56
N ILE A 374 4.48 -2.11 -13.90
CA ILE A 374 5.29 -3.05 -13.13
C ILE A 374 6.53 -3.38 -13.93
N GLU A 375 7.69 -2.97 -13.40
CA GLU A 375 8.98 -3.27 -13.99
C GLU A 375 9.77 -4.22 -13.07
N VAL A 376 10.13 -5.39 -13.59
CA VAL A 376 10.86 -6.41 -12.83
C VAL A 376 12.11 -6.83 -13.59
N LYS A 377 13.26 -6.76 -12.91
CA LYS A 377 14.51 -7.37 -13.37
C LYS A 377 14.95 -8.40 -12.34
N SER A 378 15.14 -9.65 -12.76
CA SER A 378 15.43 -10.70 -11.81
C SER A 378 16.38 -11.75 -12.37
N ASN A 379 17.35 -12.10 -11.53
CA ASN A 379 18.18 -13.30 -11.68
C ASN A 379 17.66 -14.48 -10.83
N GLY A 380 16.51 -14.31 -10.15
CA GLY A 380 15.92 -15.29 -9.25
C GLY A 380 15.44 -16.57 -9.96
N SER A 381 15.51 -17.68 -9.24
CA SER A 381 15.08 -18.99 -9.76
C SER A 381 13.56 -19.13 -9.82
N MET A 382 12.83 -18.50 -8.90
CA MET A 382 11.37 -18.44 -8.89
C MET A 382 10.93 -17.00 -9.09
N LEU A 383 10.21 -16.77 -10.17
CA LEU A 383 9.69 -15.44 -10.48
C LEU A 383 8.18 -15.51 -10.72
N SER A 384 7.42 -14.77 -9.92
CA SER A 384 5.96 -14.65 -10.07
C SER A 384 5.55 -13.19 -10.12
N VAL A 385 5.04 -12.75 -11.28
CA VAL A 385 4.65 -11.34 -11.49
C VAL A 385 3.20 -11.28 -11.93
N GLY A 386 2.40 -10.45 -11.26
CA GLY A 386 1.01 -10.24 -11.62
C GLY A 386 0.60 -8.78 -11.56
N GLY A 387 -0.26 -8.36 -12.47
CA GLY A 387 -0.79 -7.00 -12.49
C GLY A 387 -1.55 -6.64 -11.20
N VAL A 388 -2.14 -7.65 -10.55
CA VAL A 388 -2.81 -7.53 -9.25
C VAL A 388 -2.02 -8.25 -8.18
N MET A 389 -1.69 -9.53 -8.39
CA MET A 389 -1.01 -10.35 -7.40
C MET A 389 0.09 -11.21 -8.02
N GLY A 390 1.27 -11.23 -7.38
CA GLY A 390 2.39 -12.08 -7.82
C GLY A 390 2.05 -13.56 -7.66
N GLN A 391 1.81 -14.00 -6.43
CA GLN A 391 1.45 -15.39 -6.11
C GLN A 391 0.22 -15.47 -5.23
N ASN A 392 -0.73 -16.31 -5.63
CA ASN A 392 -1.98 -16.54 -4.92
C ASN A 392 -2.14 -18.03 -4.56
N THR A 393 -2.05 -18.33 -3.27
CA THR A 393 -2.23 -19.71 -2.75
C THR A 393 -3.48 -19.88 -1.90
N ASP A 394 -4.09 -18.79 -1.39
CA ASP A 394 -5.00 -18.88 -0.26
C ASP A 394 -6.29 -18.06 -0.37
N CYS A 395 -6.41 -17.13 -1.30
CA CYS A 395 -7.59 -16.29 -1.36
C CYS A 395 -8.13 -16.09 -2.79
N PRO A 396 -9.45 -16.08 -3.02
CA PRO A 396 -10.01 -15.76 -4.33
C PRO A 396 -9.74 -14.31 -4.73
N VAL A 397 -9.52 -14.09 -6.02
CA VAL A 397 -9.40 -12.76 -6.64
C VAL A 397 -10.70 -12.46 -7.36
N VAL A 398 -11.44 -11.44 -6.93
CA VAL A 398 -12.79 -11.16 -7.40
C VAL A 398 -12.95 -9.68 -7.76
N ASP A 399 -13.55 -9.40 -8.90
CA ASP A 399 -13.83 -8.03 -9.38
C ASP A 399 -12.57 -7.13 -9.43
N CYS A 400 -11.41 -7.73 -9.63
CA CYS A 400 -10.13 -7.02 -9.65
C CYS A 400 -9.71 -6.65 -11.07
N TRP A 401 -8.80 -5.68 -11.19
CA TRP A 401 -8.35 -5.24 -12.49
C TRP A 401 -6.90 -4.75 -12.52
N ASN A 402 -6.29 -4.87 -13.70
CA ASN A 402 -5.00 -4.29 -14.03
C ASN A 402 -5.08 -3.47 -15.31
N ARG A 403 -4.55 -2.25 -15.29
CA ARG A 403 -4.38 -1.37 -16.45
C ARG A 403 -2.93 -1.07 -16.76
N GLY A 404 -2.03 -1.26 -15.79
CA GLY A 404 -0.60 -1.06 -15.95
C GLY A 404 0.07 -2.16 -16.80
N GLY A 405 1.09 -1.80 -17.55
CA GLY A 405 1.92 -2.75 -18.27
C GLY A 405 2.85 -3.53 -17.35
N LEU A 406 3.18 -4.77 -17.74
CA LEU A 406 4.18 -5.60 -17.07
C LEU A 406 5.42 -5.72 -17.98
N LYS A 407 6.55 -5.20 -17.54
CA LYS A 407 7.86 -5.33 -18.20
C LYS A 407 8.76 -6.18 -17.33
N ILE A 408 9.07 -7.38 -17.79
CA ILE A 408 9.79 -8.38 -17.02
C ILE A 408 11.05 -8.77 -17.79
N GLU A 409 12.20 -8.61 -17.16
CA GLU A 409 13.51 -9.03 -17.67
C GLU A 409 14.07 -10.10 -16.74
N SER A 410 14.28 -11.30 -17.25
CA SER A 410 14.80 -12.42 -16.46
C SER A 410 16.11 -12.91 -17.01
N SER A 411 17.12 -12.98 -16.15
CA SER A 411 18.44 -13.54 -16.45
C SER A 411 18.76 -14.77 -15.59
N ALA A 412 17.75 -15.40 -15.00
CA ALA A 412 17.93 -16.57 -14.14
C ALA A 412 18.63 -17.72 -14.85
N PRO A 413 19.58 -18.41 -14.19
CA PRO A 413 20.21 -19.60 -14.73
C PRO A 413 19.15 -20.70 -14.91
N ARG A 414 19.02 -21.21 -16.12
CA ARG A 414 18.06 -22.25 -16.46
C ARG A 414 18.54 -23.60 -15.92
N SER A 415 17.82 -24.17 -15.00
CA SER A 415 18.06 -25.52 -14.53
C SER A 415 16.81 -26.37 -14.69
N SER A 416 16.98 -27.69 -14.80
CA SER A 416 15.87 -28.66 -14.87
C SER A 416 15.13 -28.86 -13.53
N SER A 417 15.41 -28.04 -12.52
CA SER A 417 14.75 -28.08 -11.23
C SER A 417 13.34 -27.51 -11.35
N ARG A 418 12.36 -28.19 -10.78
CA ARG A 418 10.97 -27.69 -10.67
C ARG A 418 10.83 -26.38 -9.88
N TRP A 419 11.90 -25.94 -9.23
CA TRP A 419 12.00 -24.68 -8.51
C TRP A 419 12.44 -23.50 -9.38
N ASN A 420 12.78 -23.74 -10.64
CA ASN A 420 13.09 -22.70 -11.61
C ASN A 420 11.87 -22.47 -12.49
N ALA A 421 11.02 -21.57 -12.09
CA ALA A 421 9.79 -21.31 -12.82
C ALA A 421 9.52 -19.80 -12.91
N ILE A 422 9.08 -19.38 -14.11
CA ILE A 422 8.67 -18.00 -14.37
C ILE A 422 7.18 -17.99 -14.68
N TYR A 423 6.41 -17.28 -13.87
CA TYR A 423 5.01 -17.09 -14.07
C TYR A 423 4.67 -15.60 -14.16
N ALA A 424 4.06 -15.19 -15.26
CA ALA A 424 3.61 -13.82 -15.42
C ALA A 424 2.15 -13.78 -15.90
N GLY A 425 1.34 -12.94 -15.29
CA GLY A 425 -0.07 -12.81 -15.63
C GLY A 425 -0.58 -11.39 -15.49
N GLY A 426 -1.46 -10.99 -16.39
CA GLY A 426 -2.07 -9.66 -16.35
C GLY A 426 -2.81 -9.37 -15.04
N LEU A 427 -3.29 -10.41 -14.36
CA LEU A 427 -3.86 -10.32 -13.01
C LEU A 427 -2.96 -11.04 -12.00
N VAL A 428 -2.69 -12.33 -12.20
CA VAL A 428 -1.96 -13.15 -11.23
C VAL A 428 -0.85 -13.94 -11.92
N GLY A 429 0.37 -13.92 -11.36
CA GLY A 429 1.48 -14.71 -11.87
C GLY A 429 1.24 -16.21 -11.68
N TYR A 430 1.21 -16.67 -10.44
CA TYR A 430 0.96 -18.05 -10.04
C TYR A 430 -0.29 -18.13 -9.15
N CYS A 431 -1.26 -19.00 -9.47
CA CYS A 431 -2.59 -18.99 -8.86
C CYS A 431 -3.11 -20.39 -8.53
N GLU A 432 -3.26 -20.67 -7.24
CA GLU A 432 -3.89 -21.89 -6.72
C GLU A 432 -5.36 -21.71 -6.31
N GLU A 433 -5.84 -20.46 -6.27
CA GLU A 433 -7.21 -20.10 -5.92
C GLU A 433 -7.98 -19.53 -7.12
N PRO A 434 -9.32 -19.46 -7.07
CA PRO A 434 -10.09 -18.98 -8.19
C PRO A 434 -9.88 -17.48 -8.49
N VAL A 435 -9.99 -17.13 -9.79
CA VAL A 435 -10.06 -15.74 -10.26
C VAL A 435 -11.39 -15.52 -10.95
N TYR A 436 -12.18 -14.60 -10.45
CA TYR A 436 -13.52 -14.34 -10.89
C TYR A 436 -13.70 -12.91 -11.37
N ASN A 437 -14.46 -12.76 -12.46
CA ASN A 437 -15.06 -11.48 -12.87
C ASN A 437 -14.06 -10.31 -12.91
N SER A 438 -12.86 -10.54 -13.44
CA SER A 438 -11.72 -9.61 -13.37
C SER A 438 -11.19 -9.27 -14.76
N TYR A 439 -10.40 -8.21 -14.91
CA TYR A 439 -9.87 -7.88 -16.22
C TYR A 439 -8.44 -7.36 -16.23
N ASN A 440 -7.74 -7.61 -17.35
CA ASN A 440 -6.45 -7.03 -17.66
C ASN A 440 -6.50 -6.19 -18.95
N ARG A 441 -5.92 -5.00 -18.88
CA ARG A 441 -5.69 -4.13 -20.02
C ARG A 441 -4.22 -3.88 -20.33
N GLY A 442 -3.36 -4.14 -19.34
CA GLY A 442 -1.92 -3.95 -19.48
C GLY A 442 -1.29 -4.95 -20.45
N ASN A 443 -0.32 -4.49 -21.21
CA ASN A 443 0.54 -5.34 -22.02
C ASN A 443 1.53 -6.10 -21.13
N ILE A 444 1.89 -7.30 -21.53
CA ILE A 444 2.84 -8.14 -20.79
C ILE A 444 4.02 -8.46 -21.69
N SER A 445 5.23 -8.13 -21.26
CA SER A 445 6.48 -8.44 -21.94
C SER A 445 7.43 -9.15 -21.00
N LEU A 446 7.78 -10.37 -21.33
CA LEU A 446 8.83 -11.16 -20.65
C LEU A 446 9.99 -11.37 -21.61
N ILE A 447 11.13 -10.80 -21.29
CA ILE A 447 12.35 -10.81 -22.10
C ILE A 447 13.42 -11.66 -21.41
N ASP A 448 14.09 -12.50 -22.21
CA ASP A 448 15.27 -13.25 -21.77
C ASP A 448 16.53 -12.39 -21.87
N ALA A 449 17.13 -12.08 -20.75
CA ALA A 449 18.40 -11.37 -20.70
C ALA A 449 19.62 -12.27 -20.95
N HIS A 450 19.45 -13.59 -21.03
CA HIS A 450 20.51 -14.57 -21.30
C HIS A 450 20.40 -15.10 -22.73
N ILE A 451 21.32 -14.71 -23.57
CA ILE A 451 21.34 -15.05 -25.02
C ILE A 451 21.85 -16.48 -25.29
N ASP A 452 22.54 -17.15 -24.37
CA ASP A 452 23.38 -18.34 -24.70
C ASP A 452 23.28 -19.54 -23.74
N VAL A 453 22.21 -19.75 -22.98
CA VAL A 453 22.15 -20.91 -22.07
C VAL A 453 21.12 -21.95 -22.55
N GLU A 454 21.61 -23.12 -22.97
CA GLU A 454 20.77 -24.31 -23.20
C GLU A 454 20.20 -24.81 -21.88
N GLY A 455 18.91 -24.70 -21.68
CA GLY A 455 18.16 -25.23 -20.54
C GLY A 455 16.69 -24.91 -20.66
N SER A 456 15.81 -25.70 -20.05
CA SER A 456 14.37 -25.45 -20.04
C SER A 456 13.97 -24.78 -18.73
N SER A 457 13.70 -23.49 -18.73
CA SER A 457 12.89 -22.94 -17.64
C SER A 457 11.46 -23.44 -17.83
N GLN A 458 10.81 -23.84 -16.74
CA GLN A 458 9.38 -24.12 -16.77
C GLN A 458 8.65 -22.81 -16.47
N GLY A 459 7.55 -22.55 -17.16
CA GLY A 459 6.78 -21.36 -16.87
C GLY A 459 5.72 -21.05 -17.90
N SER A 460 4.93 -20.05 -17.60
CA SER A 460 3.91 -19.55 -18.50
C SER A 460 3.61 -18.08 -18.31
N VAL A 461 3.30 -17.42 -19.43
CA VAL A 461 2.83 -16.04 -19.47
C VAL A 461 1.41 -16.05 -19.99
N GLY A 462 0.49 -15.43 -19.27
CA GLY A 462 -0.92 -15.38 -19.66
C GLY A 462 -1.53 -13.98 -19.57
N GLY A 463 -2.37 -13.63 -20.50
CA GLY A 463 -3.06 -12.32 -20.53
C GLY A 463 -3.85 -12.03 -19.25
N LEU A 464 -4.29 -13.07 -18.53
CA LEU A 464 -4.91 -12.95 -17.21
C LEU A 464 -4.06 -13.63 -16.13
N VAL A 465 -3.74 -14.92 -16.29
CA VAL A 465 -3.05 -15.69 -15.26
C VAL A 465 -1.91 -16.48 -15.90
N GLY A 466 -0.70 -16.36 -15.35
CA GLY A 466 0.44 -17.15 -15.81
C GLY A 466 0.19 -18.64 -15.64
N LYS A 467 -0.05 -19.08 -14.42
CA LYS A 467 -0.37 -20.48 -14.08
C LYS A 467 -1.61 -20.54 -13.19
N ALA A 468 -2.69 -21.19 -13.66
CA ALA A 468 -3.92 -21.36 -12.90
C ALA A 468 -4.17 -22.85 -12.56
N TYR A 469 -4.32 -23.15 -11.27
CA TYR A 469 -4.71 -24.48 -10.79
C TYR A 469 -6.20 -24.61 -10.56
N LYS A 470 -6.88 -23.51 -10.21
CA LYS A 470 -8.34 -23.47 -10.06
C LYS A 470 -9.00 -22.61 -11.15
N LEU A 471 -10.27 -22.39 -11.01
CA LEU A 471 -11.15 -21.79 -12.01
C LEU A 471 -10.79 -20.32 -12.29
N LEU A 472 -10.60 -19.99 -13.56
CA LEU A 472 -10.59 -18.64 -14.09
C LEU A 472 -11.94 -18.44 -14.82
N TRP A 473 -12.76 -17.50 -14.35
CA TRP A 473 -14.13 -17.36 -14.79
C TRP A 473 -14.57 -15.92 -15.01
N ASN A 474 -15.37 -15.71 -16.06
CA ASN A 474 -16.01 -14.45 -16.44
C ASN A 474 -15.05 -13.24 -16.46
N SER A 475 -13.86 -13.43 -16.98
CA SER A 475 -12.80 -12.44 -16.99
C SER A 475 -12.35 -12.13 -18.41
N TYR A 476 -11.73 -10.96 -18.64
CA TYR A 476 -11.22 -10.64 -19.97
C TYR A 476 -9.83 -10.01 -19.96
N SER A 477 -9.10 -10.22 -21.08
CA SER A 477 -7.80 -9.56 -21.34
C SER A 477 -7.81 -8.86 -22.70
N THR A 478 -7.24 -7.66 -22.75
CA THR A 478 -7.12 -6.89 -23.99
C THR A 478 -5.69 -6.51 -24.35
N GLY A 479 -4.73 -6.72 -23.45
CA GLY A 479 -3.33 -6.38 -23.66
C GLY A 479 -2.59 -7.38 -24.55
N ASP A 480 -1.53 -6.91 -25.18
CA ASP A 480 -0.55 -7.75 -25.88
C ASP A 480 0.21 -8.64 -24.90
N VAL A 481 0.61 -9.83 -25.36
CA VAL A 481 1.39 -10.78 -24.55
C VAL A 481 2.59 -11.25 -25.37
N TYR A 482 3.79 -10.94 -24.87
CA TYR A 482 5.04 -11.27 -25.55
C TYR A 482 5.99 -12.03 -24.63
N SER A 483 6.67 -13.06 -25.16
CA SER A 483 7.84 -13.64 -24.54
C SER A 483 8.80 -14.24 -25.57
N ASP A 484 10.08 -13.90 -25.46
CA ASP A 484 11.16 -14.53 -26.20
C ASP A 484 11.89 -15.62 -25.39
N VAL A 485 11.48 -15.85 -24.13
CA VAL A 485 12.06 -16.89 -23.27
C VAL A 485 11.71 -18.26 -23.83
N ALA A 486 12.72 -18.97 -24.32
CA ALA A 486 12.55 -20.34 -24.80
C ALA A 486 12.00 -21.24 -23.68
N SER A 487 10.99 -22.08 -23.99
CA SER A 487 10.32 -22.98 -23.05
C SER A 487 9.33 -22.34 -22.06
N VAL A 488 9.07 -21.05 -22.13
CA VAL A 488 7.92 -20.44 -21.46
C VAL A 488 6.73 -20.47 -22.42
N LYS A 489 5.61 -20.99 -21.95
CA LYS A 489 4.37 -21.02 -22.73
C LYS A 489 3.67 -19.68 -22.66
N VAL A 490 3.32 -19.12 -23.81
CA VAL A 490 2.57 -17.88 -23.91
C VAL A 490 1.10 -18.19 -24.17
N CYS A 491 0.19 -17.58 -23.45
CA CYS A 491 -1.24 -17.81 -23.55
C CYS A 491 -2.02 -16.50 -23.66
N ARG A 492 -3.10 -16.50 -24.46
CA ARG A 492 -4.01 -15.33 -24.52
C ARG A 492 -4.64 -15.00 -23.19
N LEU A 493 -4.94 -16.00 -22.37
CA LEU A 493 -5.55 -15.84 -21.05
C LEU A 493 -4.76 -16.57 -19.96
N SER A 494 -4.66 -17.91 -20.03
CA SER A 494 -3.93 -18.75 -19.10
C SER A 494 -3.64 -20.11 -19.72
N GLU A 495 -2.72 -20.88 -19.15
CA GLU A 495 -2.40 -22.23 -19.61
C GLU A 495 -3.58 -23.21 -19.47
N SER A 496 -4.43 -23.05 -18.43
CA SER A 496 -5.50 -24.00 -18.10
C SER A 496 -6.65 -23.36 -17.30
N ASN A 497 -7.73 -24.13 -17.09
CA ASN A 497 -8.88 -23.83 -16.22
C ASN A 497 -9.69 -22.56 -16.61
N VAL A 498 -9.72 -22.24 -17.90
CA VAL A 498 -10.38 -21.04 -18.44
C VAL A 498 -11.83 -21.38 -18.78
N HIS A 499 -12.80 -20.66 -18.18
CA HIS A 499 -14.24 -20.83 -18.42
C HIS A 499 -14.93 -19.49 -18.58
N SER A 500 -15.69 -19.33 -19.67
CA SER A 500 -16.42 -18.06 -19.97
C SER A 500 -15.53 -16.83 -19.86
N CYS A 501 -14.27 -16.94 -20.28
CA CYS A 501 -13.33 -15.84 -20.32
C CYS A 501 -13.09 -15.39 -21.76
N TYR A 502 -12.70 -14.14 -21.91
CA TYR A 502 -12.70 -13.45 -23.20
C TYR A 502 -11.34 -12.78 -23.46
N TYR A 503 -10.94 -12.73 -24.72
CA TYR A 503 -9.74 -12.03 -25.13
C TYR A 503 -9.97 -11.15 -26.37
N ASN A 504 -9.16 -10.09 -26.47
CA ASN A 504 -9.12 -9.26 -27.67
C ASN A 504 -8.38 -10.00 -28.78
N SER A 505 -9.08 -10.32 -29.87
CA SER A 505 -8.49 -10.99 -31.05
C SER A 505 -7.52 -10.10 -31.82
N ASP A 506 -7.59 -8.77 -31.65
CA ASP A 506 -6.68 -7.83 -32.30
C ASP A 506 -5.35 -7.67 -31.50
N ALA A 507 -5.30 -8.14 -30.25
CA ALA A 507 -4.10 -8.11 -29.43
C ALA A 507 -3.05 -9.08 -29.97
N VAL A 508 -1.79 -8.64 -29.96
CA VAL A 508 -0.65 -9.44 -30.41
C VAL A 508 -0.25 -10.43 -29.31
N VAL A 509 -0.12 -11.71 -29.68
CA VAL A 509 0.38 -12.74 -28.76
C VAL A 509 1.51 -13.47 -29.45
N GLU A 510 2.74 -13.30 -28.96
CA GLU A 510 3.95 -13.84 -29.56
C GLU A 510 4.80 -14.60 -28.55
N GLY A 511 5.31 -15.78 -28.96
CA GLY A 511 6.20 -16.63 -28.16
C GLY A 511 6.51 -17.94 -28.83
N THR A 512 7.32 -18.77 -28.17
CA THR A 512 7.75 -20.07 -28.72
C THR A 512 6.64 -21.12 -28.77
N GLU A 513 5.67 -21.05 -27.86
CA GLU A 513 4.49 -21.90 -27.80
C GLU A 513 3.27 -21.06 -27.41
N VAL A 514 2.32 -20.89 -28.32
CA VAL A 514 1.13 -20.07 -28.07
C VAL A 514 -0.08 -20.93 -27.79
N GLY A 515 -0.71 -20.71 -26.61
CA GLY A 515 -1.96 -21.36 -26.19
C GLY A 515 -3.15 -20.44 -26.43
N GLU A 516 -4.17 -20.96 -27.12
CA GLU A 516 -5.41 -20.23 -27.41
C GLU A 516 -6.58 -20.83 -26.62
N ASN A 517 -6.96 -20.18 -25.52
CA ASN A 517 -8.08 -20.54 -24.68
C ASN A 517 -9.00 -19.33 -24.53
N GLY A 518 -10.32 -19.57 -24.45
CA GLY A 518 -11.31 -18.52 -24.24
C GLY A 518 -12.08 -18.14 -25.50
N ILE A 519 -12.83 -17.08 -25.41
CA ILE A 519 -13.74 -16.60 -26.45
C ILE A 519 -13.19 -15.30 -27.02
N ALA A 520 -13.02 -15.27 -28.34
CA ALA A 520 -12.48 -14.13 -29.07
C ALA A 520 -13.53 -13.06 -29.34
N TYR A 521 -13.17 -11.80 -29.10
CA TYR A 521 -13.86 -10.61 -29.56
C TYR A 521 -12.83 -9.63 -30.13
N SER A 522 -13.15 -8.91 -31.20
CA SER A 522 -12.31 -7.82 -31.68
C SER A 522 -12.41 -6.60 -30.76
N THR A 523 -11.44 -5.69 -30.84
CA THR A 523 -11.48 -4.41 -30.12
C THR A 523 -12.81 -3.68 -30.31
N ALA A 524 -13.29 -3.60 -31.58
CA ALA A 524 -14.53 -2.94 -31.91
C ALA A 524 -15.77 -3.61 -31.28
N GLU A 525 -15.76 -4.94 -31.14
CA GLU A 525 -16.83 -5.67 -30.48
C GLU A 525 -16.77 -5.48 -28.97
N MET A 526 -15.57 -5.56 -28.35
CA MET A 526 -15.42 -5.38 -26.91
C MET A 526 -15.77 -3.96 -26.42
N GLN A 527 -15.65 -2.96 -27.30
CA GLN A 527 -16.00 -1.55 -27.01
C GLN A 527 -17.43 -1.18 -27.44
N SER A 528 -18.23 -2.13 -27.96
CA SER A 528 -19.56 -1.87 -28.48
C SER A 528 -20.67 -2.50 -27.63
N ALA A 529 -21.59 -1.69 -27.15
CA ALA A 529 -22.76 -2.16 -26.39
C ALA A 529 -23.68 -3.12 -27.18
N GLY A 530 -23.65 -3.09 -28.52
CA GLY A 530 -24.48 -3.94 -29.39
C GLY A 530 -23.82 -5.26 -29.81
N SER A 531 -22.57 -5.54 -29.41
CA SER A 531 -21.82 -6.73 -29.84
C SER A 531 -22.23 -8.04 -29.14
N GLY A 532 -22.95 -7.93 -28.03
CA GLY A 532 -23.22 -9.08 -27.13
C GLY A 532 -22.13 -9.39 -26.12
N PHE A 533 -20.99 -8.71 -26.17
CA PHE A 533 -19.88 -8.92 -25.20
C PHE A 533 -20.29 -8.53 -23.78
N LEU A 534 -20.88 -7.34 -23.60
CA LEU A 534 -21.38 -6.90 -22.29
C LEU A 534 -22.47 -7.84 -21.75
N ASP A 535 -23.38 -8.29 -22.65
CA ASP A 535 -24.44 -9.25 -22.29
C ASP A 535 -23.85 -10.59 -21.82
N ALA A 536 -22.78 -11.06 -22.47
CA ALA A 536 -22.10 -12.29 -22.11
C ALA A 536 -21.49 -12.20 -20.70
N LEU A 537 -20.79 -11.08 -20.38
CA LEU A 537 -20.25 -10.81 -19.07
C LEU A 537 -21.34 -10.75 -17.98
N ASN A 538 -22.42 -10.02 -18.23
CA ASN A 538 -23.50 -9.83 -17.25
C ASN A 538 -24.38 -11.08 -17.08
N ASN A 539 -24.58 -11.87 -18.13
CA ASN A 539 -25.33 -13.12 -18.02
C ASN A 539 -24.61 -14.15 -17.15
N ALA A 540 -23.28 -14.14 -17.16
CA ALA A 540 -22.49 -15.03 -16.31
C ALA A 540 -22.71 -14.72 -14.83
N VAL A 541 -22.73 -13.45 -14.42
CA VAL A 541 -22.90 -13.02 -13.02
C VAL A 541 -24.36 -12.84 -12.58
N LYS A 542 -25.32 -13.15 -13.46
CA LYS A 542 -26.74 -13.00 -13.15
C LYS A 542 -27.17 -13.86 -11.96
N GLY A 543 -27.58 -13.21 -10.89
CA GLY A 543 -27.98 -13.88 -9.64
C GLY A 543 -26.82 -14.31 -8.75
N ASP A 544 -25.57 -14.06 -9.15
CA ASP A 544 -24.42 -14.22 -8.28
C ASP A 544 -24.46 -13.19 -7.15
N ALA A 545 -24.16 -13.59 -5.90
CA ALA A 545 -24.23 -12.70 -4.76
C ALA A 545 -22.93 -11.93 -4.52
N VAL A 546 -21.83 -12.29 -5.15
CA VAL A 546 -20.49 -11.76 -4.89
C VAL A 546 -20.00 -10.88 -6.04
N CYS A 547 -20.06 -11.37 -7.29
CA CYS A 547 -19.53 -10.67 -8.45
C CYS A 547 -20.38 -9.47 -8.87
N ARG A 548 -19.76 -8.39 -9.25
CA ARG A 548 -20.39 -7.16 -9.73
C ARG A 548 -20.86 -7.32 -11.17
N ASN A 549 -21.82 -6.48 -11.57
CA ASN A 549 -22.18 -6.33 -12.97
C ASN A 549 -21.16 -5.47 -13.72
N TRP A 550 -21.23 -5.53 -15.05
CA TRP A 550 -20.40 -4.77 -15.98
C TRP A 550 -21.20 -3.69 -16.69
N GLU A 551 -20.56 -2.56 -16.99
CA GLU A 551 -21.16 -1.50 -17.80
C GLU A 551 -20.09 -0.75 -18.60
N TYR A 552 -20.51 -0.10 -19.69
CA TYR A 552 -19.69 0.85 -20.43
C TYR A 552 -19.85 2.25 -19.86
N PHE A 553 -18.73 2.89 -19.50
CA PHE A 553 -18.74 4.29 -19.08
C PHE A 553 -18.00 5.14 -20.10
N PRO A 554 -18.60 6.23 -20.61
CA PRO A 554 -17.91 7.14 -21.50
C PRO A 554 -16.66 7.74 -20.86
N GLY A 555 -15.52 7.58 -21.52
CA GLY A 555 -14.23 8.08 -21.04
C GLY A 555 -13.53 7.25 -19.95
N GLU A 556 -14.13 6.14 -19.55
CA GLU A 556 -13.51 5.17 -18.63
C GLU A 556 -12.99 3.97 -19.41
N ASN A 557 -11.88 3.40 -18.93
CA ASN A 557 -11.30 2.15 -19.41
C ASN A 557 -11.17 2.07 -20.94
N ASP A 558 -10.91 3.20 -21.61
CA ASP A 558 -10.85 3.36 -23.08
C ASP A 558 -12.03 2.72 -23.82
N GLY A 559 -13.21 2.75 -23.22
CA GLY A 559 -14.43 2.23 -23.79
C GLY A 559 -14.67 0.72 -23.62
N TYR A 560 -13.86 0.02 -22.83
CA TYR A 560 -14.13 -1.37 -22.42
C TYR A 560 -15.01 -1.41 -21.18
N PRO A 561 -15.77 -2.49 -20.94
CA PRO A 561 -16.61 -2.63 -19.76
C PRO A 561 -15.80 -2.54 -18.45
N VAL A 562 -16.39 -1.94 -17.43
CA VAL A 562 -15.89 -1.91 -16.06
C VAL A 562 -16.94 -2.43 -15.10
N HIS A 563 -16.52 -2.79 -13.89
CA HIS A 563 -17.45 -3.18 -12.83
C HIS A 563 -18.27 -1.97 -12.34
N ILE A 564 -19.51 -2.24 -12.01
CA ILE A 564 -20.38 -1.28 -11.33
C ILE A 564 -20.78 -1.79 -9.96
N ASP A 565 -20.95 -0.89 -9.02
CA ASP A 565 -21.53 -1.25 -7.74
C ASP A 565 -22.95 -1.80 -7.96
N ARG A 566 -23.28 -2.88 -7.29
CA ARG A 566 -24.65 -3.39 -7.31
C ARG A 566 -25.56 -2.28 -6.81
N ILE A 567 -26.48 -1.86 -7.67
CA ILE A 567 -27.68 -1.20 -7.20
C ILE A 567 -28.41 -2.29 -6.40
N VAL A 568 -28.40 -2.18 -5.08
CA VAL A 568 -29.27 -3.01 -4.25
C VAL A 568 -30.67 -2.54 -4.60
N ASP A 569 -31.32 -3.28 -5.51
CA ASP A 569 -32.75 -3.14 -5.78
C ASP A 569 -33.52 -3.48 -4.48
N GLY A 570 -33.71 -2.50 -3.64
CA GLY A 570 -34.33 -2.75 -2.33
C GLY A 570 -34.84 -1.53 -1.61
N VAL A 571 -34.77 -0.36 -2.21
CA VAL A 571 -35.60 0.77 -1.81
C VAL A 571 -36.47 1.13 -3.00
N ASP A 572 -37.76 0.78 -2.92
CA ASP A 572 -38.78 1.34 -3.81
C ASP A 572 -38.62 2.86 -3.80
N SER A 573 -37.99 3.40 -4.83
CA SER A 573 -38.03 4.84 -5.07
C SER A 573 -39.47 5.21 -5.25
N PRO A 574 -40.03 6.14 -4.46
CA PRO A 574 -41.32 6.71 -4.82
C PRO A 574 -41.20 7.23 -6.25
N ALA A 575 -42.08 6.80 -7.08
CA ALA A 575 -42.14 7.14 -8.52
C ALA A 575 -42.18 8.66 -8.71
N ASP A 576 -41.04 9.29 -8.77
CA ASP A 576 -40.86 10.65 -9.27
C ASP A 576 -39.63 10.62 -10.20
N HIS A 577 -39.90 10.49 -11.50
CA HIS A 577 -38.94 10.32 -12.59
C HIS A 577 -38.08 11.58 -12.89
N SER A 578 -37.68 12.32 -11.85
CA SER A 578 -37.06 13.64 -12.03
C SER A 578 -35.54 13.69 -11.87
N VAL A 579 -34.89 12.62 -11.45
CA VAL A 579 -33.43 12.48 -11.43
C VAL A 579 -33.11 11.28 -12.30
N GLY A 580 -32.22 11.45 -13.27
CA GLY A 580 -31.61 10.33 -13.98
C GLY A 580 -30.90 9.37 -13.03
N ARG A 581 -30.05 8.52 -13.50
CA ARG A 581 -29.35 7.55 -12.67
C ARG A 581 -28.34 8.22 -11.74
N VAL A 582 -28.33 7.80 -10.47
CA VAL A 582 -27.28 8.12 -9.48
C VAL A 582 -26.66 6.80 -9.04
N TYR A 583 -25.35 6.68 -9.20
CA TYR A 583 -24.60 5.49 -8.78
C TYR A 583 -23.19 5.88 -8.36
N ALA A 584 -22.53 5.03 -7.58
CA ALA A 584 -21.16 5.20 -7.18
C ALA A 584 -20.31 4.05 -7.73
N ALA A 585 -19.14 4.38 -8.29
CA ALA A 585 -18.17 3.41 -8.76
C ALA A 585 -16.75 4.00 -8.64
N ASN A 586 -15.77 3.18 -8.31
CA ASN A 586 -14.35 3.55 -8.28
C ASN A 586 -14.08 4.83 -7.46
N GLY A 587 -14.68 4.95 -6.27
CA GLY A 587 -14.51 6.14 -5.43
C GLY A 587 -15.14 7.41 -5.98
N ARG A 588 -16.01 7.31 -6.98
CA ARG A 588 -16.71 8.45 -7.58
C ARG A 588 -18.21 8.28 -7.55
N LEU A 589 -18.91 9.40 -7.36
CA LEU A 589 -20.34 9.51 -7.55
C LEU A 589 -20.62 9.97 -8.98
N PHE A 590 -21.41 9.19 -9.70
CA PHE A 590 -21.88 9.50 -11.05
C PHE A 590 -23.35 9.89 -11.00
N VAL A 591 -23.70 10.97 -11.66
CA VAL A 591 -25.06 11.47 -11.75
C VAL A 591 -25.40 11.75 -13.20
N GLN A 592 -26.24 10.91 -13.80
CA GLN A 592 -26.86 11.18 -15.09
C GLN A 592 -28.10 12.03 -14.87
N SER A 593 -28.13 13.23 -15.37
CA SER A 593 -29.26 14.13 -15.20
C SER A 593 -29.76 14.69 -16.55
N ASP A 594 -31.06 14.89 -16.65
CA ASP A 594 -31.72 15.55 -17.77
C ASP A 594 -31.86 17.07 -17.61
N ARG A 595 -31.37 17.59 -16.46
CA ARG A 595 -31.43 19.03 -16.13
C ARG A 595 -30.38 19.43 -15.10
N SER A 596 -30.14 20.72 -15.00
CA SER A 596 -29.27 21.26 -13.93
C SER A 596 -29.99 21.26 -12.59
N MET A 597 -29.31 20.76 -11.55
CA MET A 597 -29.83 20.69 -10.18
C MET A 597 -28.71 20.71 -9.15
N GLN A 598 -29.06 20.85 -7.88
CA GLN A 598 -28.14 20.69 -6.77
C GLN A 598 -28.50 19.44 -5.98
N LEU A 599 -27.52 18.57 -5.77
CA LEU A 599 -27.62 17.38 -4.94
C LEU A 599 -26.82 17.55 -3.64
N SER A 600 -27.33 17.04 -2.55
CA SER A 600 -26.63 16.93 -1.27
C SER A 600 -26.40 15.46 -0.96
N VAL A 601 -25.15 15.12 -0.65
CA VAL A 601 -24.72 13.76 -0.31
C VAL A 601 -24.49 13.71 1.20
N TYR A 602 -25.10 12.75 1.85
CA TYR A 602 -25.05 12.56 3.31
C TYR A 602 -24.48 11.17 3.64
N LYS A 603 -23.69 11.05 4.69
CA LYS A 603 -23.48 9.74 5.34
C LYS A 603 -24.81 9.23 5.93
N VAL A 604 -24.91 7.93 6.15
CA VAL A 604 -26.07 7.34 6.86
C VAL A 604 -26.29 7.92 8.26
N THR A 605 -25.27 8.54 8.84
CA THR A 605 -25.34 9.28 10.11
C THR A 605 -26.02 10.64 9.99
N GLY A 606 -26.39 11.09 8.79
CA GLY A 606 -26.99 12.40 8.52
C GLY A 606 -25.99 13.55 8.30
N GLN A 607 -24.69 13.29 8.37
CA GLN A 607 -23.66 14.29 8.10
C GLN A 607 -23.57 14.57 6.60
N ILE A 608 -23.58 15.86 6.20
CA ILE A 608 -23.34 16.26 4.80
C ILE A 608 -21.86 15.99 4.49
N VAL A 609 -21.62 15.22 3.44
CA VAL A 609 -20.27 14.94 2.90
C VAL A 609 -19.97 15.86 1.75
N LYS A 610 -20.97 16.11 0.89
CA LYS A 610 -20.76 16.88 -0.34
C LYS A 610 -22.04 17.54 -0.85
N ILE A 611 -21.87 18.65 -1.54
CA ILE A 611 -22.91 19.29 -2.33
C ILE A 611 -22.44 19.38 -3.77
N MET A 612 -23.13 18.73 -4.70
CA MET A 612 -22.85 18.74 -6.14
C MET A 612 -23.79 19.66 -6.88
N ASN A 613 -23.25 20.49 -7.76
CA ASN A 613 -24.01 21.19 -8.81
C ASN A 613 -23.96 20.33 -10.07
N VAL A 614 -25.07 19.70 -10.39
CA VAL A 614 -25.22 18.79 -11.52
C VAL A 614 -25.78 19.58 -12.71
N VAL A 615 -25.20 19.39 -13.88
CA VAL A 615 -25.71 19.93 -15.17
C VAL A 615 -26.33 18.81 -15.98
N GLU A 616 -27.08 19.16 -17.05
CA GLU A 616 -27.61 18.17 -17.98
C GLU A 616 -26.47 17.30 -18.56
N GLY A 617 -26.66 15.98 -18.55
CA GLY A 617 -25.66 14.99 -18.95
C GLY A 617 -25.07 14.21 -17.79
N LEU A 618 -23.93 13.58 -18.03
CA LEU A 618 -23.22 12.81 -17.03
C LEU A 618 -22.30 13.72 -16.19
N ASN A 619 -22.51 13.72 -14.91
CA ASN A 619 -21.70 14.45 -13.92
C ASN A 619 -21.00 13.44 -13.04
N THR A 620 -19.74 13.73 -12.69
CA THR A 620 -18.97 12.86 -11.81
C THR A 620 -18.23 13.68 -10.78
N ASP A 621 -18.11 13.15 -9.56
CA ASP A 621 -17.34 13.78 -8.49
C ASP A 621 -16.82 12.71 -7.53
N TYR A 622 -15.66 12.98 -6.91
CA TYR A 622 -15.05 12.07 -5.97
C TYR A 622 -15.92 11.91 -4.72
N LEU A 623 -16.10 10.66 -4.29
CA LEU A 623 -16.80 10.32 -3.05
C LEU A 623 -16.07 9.15 -2.38
N PRO A 624 -15.57 9.31 -1.14
CA PRO A 624 -14.92 8.22 -0.41
C PRO A 624 -15.82 6.99 -0.32
N CYS A 625 -15.24 5.80 -0.17
CA CYS A 625 -16.02 4.58 0.02
C CYS A 625 -16.98 4.71 1.22
N GLY A 626 -18.21 4.24 1.06
CA GLY A 626 -19.22 4.31 2.11
C GLY A 626 -20.64 4.19 1.57
N VAL A 627 -21.60 4.09 2.50
CA VAL A 627 -23.02 4.15 2.17
C VAL A 627 -23.52 5.58 2.34
N TYR A 628 -24.09 6.14 1.29
CA TYR A 628 -24.51 7.52 1.23
C TYR A 628 -25.97 7.65 0.87
N VAL A 629 -26.61 8.72 1.37
CA VAL A 629 -27.95 9.14 0.98
C VAL A 629 -27.83 10.39 0.11
N VAL A 630 -28.23 10.29 -1.16
CA VAL A 630 -28.21 11.41 -2.09
C VAL A 630 -29.58 12.06 -2.13
N VAL A 631 -29.66 13.35 -1.83
CA VAL A 631 -30.92 14.10 -1.75
C VAL A 631 -30.91 15.27 -2.71
N GLN A 632 -31.91 15.32 -3.56
CA GLN A 632 -32.15 16.49 -4.41
C GLN A 632 -32.73 17.64 -3.57
N LYS A 633 -32.09 18.81 -3.61
CA LYS A 633 -32.60 20.01 -2.98
C LYS A 633 -33.74 20.57 -3.86
N ARG A 634 -35.00 20.41 -3.41
CA ARG A 634 -36.13 21.09 -4.04
C ARG A 634 -36.01 22.59 -3.76
N HIS A 635 -35.95 23.41 -4.78
CA HIS A 635 -36.20 24.84 -4.63
C HIS A 635 -37.66 25.00 -4.18
N ALA A 636 -37.85 25.46 -2.98
CA ALA A 636 -39.14 25.99 -2.57
C ALA A 636 -39.44 27.22 -3.44
N VAL A 637 -40.36 27.07 -4.37
CA VAL A 637 -40.96 28.21 -5.06
C VAL A 637 -41.77 28.95 -4.02
N THR A 638 -41.23 30.03 -3.46
CA THR A 638 -42.05 31.01 -2.71
C THR A 638 -43.03 31.63 -3.69
N ALA A 639 -44.25 31.12 -3.72
CA ALA A 639 -45.36 31.80 -4.33
C ALA A 639 -45.60 33.09 -3.52
N GLY A 640 -45.17 34.22 -4.06
CA GLY A 640 -45.52 35.51 -3.54
C GLY A 640 -47.03 35.74 -3.80
N ASN A 641 -47.80 35.75 -2.74
CA ASN A 641 -49.14 36.30 -2.74
C ASN A 641 -49.07 37.84 -2.84
N LYS A 642 -49.78 38.36 -3.81
CA LYS A 642 -50.26 39.74 -3.79
C LYS A 642 -51.33 39.91 -2.74
#